data_c02b149c81b7c6b9ea05b3296dcdb70d
#
_entry.id   c02b149c81b7c6b9ea05b3296dcdb70d
#
_cell.length_a   1.000
_cell.length_b   1.000
_cell.length_c   1.000
_cell.angle_alpha   90.00
_cell.angle_beta   90.00
_cell.angle_gamma   90.00
#
_symmetry.space_group_name_H-M   'P 1'
#
loop_
_entity.id
_entity.type
_entity.pdbx_description
1 polymer ?
#
loop_
_entity_poly.entity_id
_entity_poly.type
_entity_poly.pdbx_seq_one_letter_code
_entity_poly.pdbx_strand_id
1 'polypeptide(L)'
;MLLTSTGFAAPATSANLLGVDYSEWMTATTQMATDSSGALYLLGSCPLASGTASCVTKLSADGKTILWQDVLTFQTSTMAVSPSGDVFVVPVAQSSDTSLYVAKLGAAGSGVAWEAAAGFLPLANAVYVPVLATDTQGRAYVAAISSSAGVTTVVRLNAAGGAIDYSATMTGSPTAIAADGSGAAVVAGWINTQACFVARVAANGSVGYYTSLPQNEQPALALDASGNAVIVGSQGGFQGLLQRLNSAGKVTVSTTVIASTGVTPLSLDSAGNAYVLAVTPQLAPLQNTIAPCLPTTQPAGTYAGIAPVLTVVAPDGSIQQATYVPQADYNAPGNGNVHTSTLLLAVGPNSTAFVASGPAPGFVPSQQGPFPQTAPPGQTVLVQLSPQSTAPAIPLTCVLNAATFLSWPVAPGEIVALMGTGLGPAQGIESQATPRSPFPVQVSGVQVTFDGTPAPLLWVQDSQINAIVPWALTPGTNTLICVSFGGTQTNCLTWPVAQTAPGVFTVDGTHAAAVNQDGSINSATNPAAPGSIVSVYATGLGPISPAQGDGTLVGFPLPSNVVQAGVVAEQFVITPFPPSLGYRFAPVPVTFVGPAAYLVAGASQINFQLPTANSTLPDPDGYYLNLPSTMSPNFAIYMVGQ
;
A
#
# COMPACT_ATOMS: atom_id res chain seq x y z
N MET A 1 7.34 10.29 31.30
CA MET A 1 8.35 9.73 30.37
C MET A 1 8.20 10.47 29.05
N LEU A 2 9.09 11.43 28.77
CA LEU A 2 9.04 12.25 27.57
C LEU A 2 9.64 11.47 26.39
N LEU A 3 8.81 11.11 25.42
CA LEU A 3 9.26 10.59 24.14
C LEU A 3 9.65 11.78 23.25
N THR A 4 10.93 12.10 23.19
CA THR A 4 11.44 13.08 22.23
C THR A 4 11.53 12.44 20.86
N SER A 5 10.71 12.89 19.92
CA SER A 5 10.75 12.47 18.52
C SER A 5 12.05 12.91 17.85
N THR A 6 12.76 11.99 17.20
CA THR A 6 13.74 12.35 16.17
C THR A 6 12.99 12.98 15.00
N GLY A 7 13.30 14.24 14.69
CA GLY A 7 12.52 15.07 13.77
C GLY A 7 12.39 14.47 12.37
N PHE A 8 11.14 14.38 11.90
CA PHE A 8 10.84 14.28 10.48
C PHE A 8 11.14 15.62 9.80
N ALA A 9 11.79 15.58 8.64
CA ALA A 9 12.03 16.76 7.85
C ALA A 9 10.69 17.40 7.45
N ALA A 10 10.58 18.72 7.57
CA ALA A 10 9.41 19.47 7.14
C ALA A 10 9.17 19.23 5.63
N PRO A 11 7.92 19.01 5.19
CA PRO A 11 7.62 18.84 3.79
C PRO A 11 7.94 20.09 3.00
N ALA A 12 8.54 19.93 1.84
CA ALA A 12 8.72 21.02 0.88
C ALA A 12 7.36 21.57 0.46
N THR A 13 7.19 22.86 0.45
CA THR A 13 5.99 23.55 -0.04
C THR A 13 5.93 23.43 -1.56
N SER A 14 5.44 22.31 -2.10
CA SER A 14 5.18 22.17 -3.53
C SER A 14 3.68 22.18 -3.80
N ALA A 15 3.25 23.01 -4.72
CA ALA A 15 1.86 23.33 -5.01
C ALA A 15 1.07 22.21 -5.75
N ASN A 16 1.62 20.98 -5.90
CA ASN A 16 1.03 19.94 -6.74
C ASN A 16 1.12 18.53 -6.15
N LEU A 17 1.00 18.37 -4.83
CA LEU A 17 0.92 17.03 -4.24
C LEU A 17 -0.42 16.36 -4.60
N LEU A 18 -0.36 15.06 -4.90
CA LEU A 18 -1.57 14.27 -5.12
C LEU A 18 -2.32 14.09 -3.79
N GLY A 19 -3.63 14.31 -3.81
CA GLY A 19 -4.55 14.00 -2.74
C GLY A 19 -5.61 13.00 -3.19
N VAL A 20 -6.28 12.34 -2.24
CA VAL A 20 -7.36 11.40 -2.56
C VAL A 20 -8.63 12.17 -2.90
N ASP A 21 -9.17 11.94 -4.09
CA ASP A 21 -10.47 12.48 -4.50
C ASP A 21 -11.63 11.57 -4.09
N TYR A 22 -11.47 10.27 -4.33
CA TYR A 22 -12.46 9.26 -3.92
C TYR A 22 -11.86 7.85 -3.90
N SER A 23 -12.61 6.93 -3.29
CA SER A 23 -12.35 5.49 -3.31
C SER A 23 -13.66 4.72 -3.40
N GLU A 24 -13.67 3.61 -4.13
CA GLU A 24 -14.85 2.77 -4.34
C GLU A 24 -14.49 1.28 -4.52
N TRP A 25 -15.48 0.41 -4.33
CA TRP A 25 -15.35 -0.99 -4.71
C TRP A 25 -15.33 -1.14 -6.23
N MET A 26 -14.59 -2.12 -6.72
CA MET A 26 -14.46 -2.42 -8.14
C MET A 26 -14.58 -3.93 -8.38
N THR A 27 -15.09 -4.30 -9.55
CA THR A 27 -15.09 -5.69 -10.02
C THR A 27 -13.66 -6.16 -10.30
N ALA A 28 -13.43 -7.49 -10.35
CA ALA A 28 -12.11 -8.04 -10.62
C ALA A 28 -11.56 -7.49 -11.94
N THR A 29 -10.56 -6.64 -11.83
CA THR A 29 -9.91 -5.92 -12.94
C THR A 29 -8.48 -6.42 -13.08
N THR A 30 -8.03 -6.65 -14.31
CA THR A 30 -6.70 -7.16 -14.63
C THR A 30 -5.81 -6.12 -15.30
N GLN A 31 -6.38 -5.10 -15.94
CA GLN A 31 -5.64 -3.99 -16.53
C GLN A 31 -6.44 -2.69 -16.48
N MET A 32 -5.73 -1.58 -16.44
CA MET A 32 -6.27 -0.22 -16.52
C MET A 32 -5.47 0.62 -17.51
N ALA A 33 -6.16 1.53 -18.21
CA ALA A 33 -5.56 2.53 -19.08
C ALA A 33 -6.41 3.79 -19.12
N THR A 34 -5.82 4.92 -19.52
CA THR A 34 -6.54 6.18 -19.77
C THR A 34 -6.35 6.62 -21.22
N ASP A 35 -7.35 7.33 -21.79
CA ASP A 35 -7.21 8.02 -23.04
C ASP A 35 -6.78 9.49 -22.83
N SER A 36 -6.59 10.25 -23.92
CA SER A 36 -6.16 11.66 -23.84
C SER A 36 -7.21 12.59 -23.21
N SER A 37 -8.46 12.17 -23.07
CA SER A 37 -9.49 12.89 -22.36
C SER A 37 -9.46 12.63 -20.85
N GLY A 38 -8.65 11.67 -20.40
CA GLY A 38 -8.58 11.18 -19.02
C GLY A 38 -9.61 10.12 -18.69
N ALA A 39 -10.45 9.69 -19.65
CA ALA A 39 -11.40 8.62 -19.41
C ALA A 39 -10.65 7.31 -19.08
N LEU A 40 -11.14 6.60 -18.05
CA LEU A 40 -10.54 5.39 -17.52
C LEU A 40 -11.16 4.15 -18.17
N TYR A 41 -10.32 3.23 -18.59
CA TYR A 41 -10.71 1.94 -19.17
C TYR A 41 -10.25 0.81 -18.25
N LEU A 42 -11.16 -0.11 -17.98
CA LEU A 42 -10.94 -1.29 -17.14
C LEU A 42 -11.13 -2.54 -17.97
N LEU A 43 -10.13 -3.43 -18.00
CA LEU A 43 -10.29 -4.80 -18.48
C LEU A 43 -10.46 -5.71 -17.27
N GLY A 44 -11.51 -6.51 -17.23
CA GLY A 44 -11.79 -7.38 -16.11
C GLY A 44 -12.78 -8.48 -16.43
N SER A 45 -13.33 -9.07 -15.38
CA SER A 45 -14.35 -10.12 -15.46
C SER A 45 -15.71 -9.56 -15.10
N CYS A 46 -16.69 -9.79 -15.97
CA CYS A 46 -18.09 -9.44 -15.71
C CYS A 46 -18.91 -10.71 -15.42
N PRO A 47 -19.82 -10.65 -14.42
CA PRO A 47 -20.71 -11.77 -14.13
C PRO A 47 -21.73 -11.95 -15.25
N LEU A 48 -21.93 -13.20 -15.66
CA LEU A 48 -23.01 -13.63 -16.54
C LEU A 48 -23.93 -14.60 -15.80
N ALA A 49 -25.12 -14.81 -16.32
CA ALA A 49 -26.07 -15.79 -15.75
C ALA A 49 -25.49 -17.23 -15.73
N SER A 50 -24.54 -17.54 -16.60
CA SER A 50 -23.91 -18.88 -16.75
C SER A 50 -22.40 -18.89 -16.51
N GLY A 51 -21.84 -17.89 -15.79
CA GLY A 51 -20.40 -17.83 -15.53
C GLY A 51 -19.84 -16.40 -15.58
N THR A 52 -18.56 -16.27 -15.98
CA THR A 52 -17.88 -14.98 -16.13
C THR A 52 -17.38 -14.82 -17.57
N ALA A 53 -17.42 -13.61 -18.10
CA ALA A 53 -16.83 -13.22 -19.38
C ALA A 53 -15.78 -12.13 -19.17
N SER A 54 -14.83 -11.98 -20.09
CA SER A 54 -14.01 -10.77 -20.16
C SER A 54 -14.87 -9.59 -20.57
N CYS A 55 -14.64 -8.43 -19.96
CA CYS A 55 -15.33 -7.21 -20.34
C CYS A 55 -14.39 -5.99 -20.28
N VAL A 56 -14.70 -5.02 -21.10
CA VAL A 56 -14.07 -3.70 -21.06
C VAL A 56 -15.11 -2.69 -20.61
N THR A 57 -14.77 -1.93 -19.59
CA THR A 57 -15.63 -0.86 -19.05
C THR A 57 -14.92 0.48 -19.23
N LYS A 58 -15.58 1.46 -19.84
CA LYS A 58 -15.11 2.84 -19.92
C LYS A 58 -15.82 3.68 -18.88
N LEU A 59 -15.05 4.38 -18.07
CA LEU A 59 -15.52 5.37 -17.11
C LEU A 59 -15.22 6.79 -17.59
N SER A 60 -15.98 7.76 -17.07
CA SER A 60 -15.67 9.18 -17.20
C SER A 60 -14.27 9.50 -16.62
N ALA A 61 -13.70 10.66 -16.98
CA ALA A 61 -12.38 11.09 -16.51
C ALA A 61 -12.31 11.31 -14.99
N ASP A 62 -13.45 11.51 -14.33
CA ASP A 62 -13.57 11.54 -12.88
C ASP A 62 -13.84 10.16 -12.26
N GLY A 63 -13.84 9.08 -13.08
CA GLY A 63 -14.07 7.70 -12.67
C GLY A 63 -15.46 7.36 -12.17
N LYS A 64 -16.37 8.34 -12.06
CA LYS A 64 -17.64 8.21 -11.31
C LYS A 64 -18.82 7.71 -12.14
N THR A 65 -18.68 7.63 -13.45
CA THR A 65 -19.78 7.26 -14.35
C THR A 65 -19.31 6.22 -15.36
N ILE A 66 -20.04 5.12 -15.48
CA ILE A 66 -19.86 4.16 -16.59
C ILE A 66 -20.40 4.82 -17.86
N LEU A 67 -19.51 5.09 -18.81
CA LEU A 67 -19.90 5.61 -20.12
C LEU A 67 -20.41 4.49 -21.03
N TRP A 68 -19.76 3.33 -21.00
CA TRP A 68 -20.17 2.10 -21.64
C TRP A 68 -19.42 0.88 -21.08
N GLN A 69 -20.00 -0.30 -21.29
CA GLN A 69 -19.39 -1.58 -20.99
C GLN A 69 -19.62 -2.54 -22.16
N ASP A 70 -18.59 -3.21 -22.59
CA ASP A 70 -18.63 -4.23 -23.63
C ASP A 70 -18.25 -5.60 -23.03
N VAL A 71 -19.15 -6.57 -23.18
CA VAL A 71 -18.95 -7.95 -22.72
C VAL A 71 -18.47 -8.79 -23.89
N LEU A 72 -17.23 -9.27 -23.81
CA LEU A 72 -16.58 -9.96 -24.92
C LEU A 72 -17.03 -11.42 -25.02
N THR A 73 -17.15 -11.92 -26.23
CA THR A 73 -17.50 -13.32 -26.51
C THR A 73 -16.31 -14.28 -26.36
N PHE A 74 -15.13 -13.75 -26.05
CA PHE A 74 -13.87 -14.48 -25.85
C PHE A 74 -13.17 -14.00 -24.58
N GLN A 75 -12.24 -14.80 -24.09
CA GLN A 75 -11.38 -14.41 -22.98
C GLN A 75 -10.20 -13.58 -23.50
N THR A 76 -9.81 -12.57 -22.73
CA THR A 76 -8.60 -11.77 -22.99
C THR A 76 -7.92 -11.38 -21.69
N SER A 77 -6.60 -11.25 -21.72
CA SER A 77 -5.79 -10.81 -20.58
C SER A 77 -5.01 -9.51 -20.87
N THR A 78 -5.11 -8.99 -22.08
CA THR A 78 -4.29 -7.88 -22.55
C THR A 78 -5.16 -6.86 -23.28
N MET A 79 -5.02 -5.59 -22.87
CA MET A 79 -5.72 -4.44 -23.44
C MET A 79 -4.73 -3.29 -23.70
N ALA A 80 -4.94 -2.55 -24.77
CA ALA A 80 -4.32 -1.25 -25.00
C ALA A 80 -5.36 -0.24 -25.46
N VAL A 81 -5.22 1.01 -25.02
CA VAL A 81 -6.11 2.10 -25.36
C VAL A 81 -5.30 3.20 -26.06
N SER A 82 -5.75 3.62 -27.24
CA SER A 82 -5.12 4.72 -27.95
C SER A 82 -5.47 6.06 -27.29
N PRO A 83 -4.68 7.12 -27.54
CA PRO A 83 -5.03 8.46 -27.06
C PRO A 83 -6.42 8.95 -27.55
N SER A 84 -6.91 8.44 -28.69
CA SER A 84 -8.26 8.74 -29.20
C SER A 84 -9.37 7.91 -28.55
N GLY A 85 -9.03 6.94 -27.69
CA GLY A 85 -9.99 6.06 -27.03
C GLY A 85 -10.34 4.80 -27.82
N ASP A 86 -9.60 4.46 -28.87
CA ASP A 86 -9.71 3.14 -29.52
C ASP A 86 -9.16 2.06 -28.60
N VAL A 87 -9.91 0.98 -28.45
CA VAL A 87 -9.54 -0.15 -27.59
C VAL A 87 -9.15 -1.35 -28.41
N PHE A 88 -7.99 -1.91 -28.06
CA PHE A 88 -7.46 -3.14 -28.66
C PHE A 88 -7.25 -4.19 -27.59
N VAL A 89 -7.55 -5.44 -27.92
CA VAL A 89 -7.38 -6.59 -27.03
C VAL A 89 -6.73 -7.77 -27.77
N VAL A 90 -6.10 -8.66 -27.02
CA VAL A 90 -5.55 -9.91 -27.55
C VAL A 90 -6.40 -11.05 -27.02
N PRO A 91 -7.22 -11.71 -27.85
CA PRO A 91 -7.92 -12.94 -27.48
C PRO A 91 -6.97 -14.02 -26.98
N VAL A 92 -7.37 -14.75 -25.95
CA VAL A 92 -6.61 -15.93 -25.50
C VAL A 92 -6.63 -16.97 -26.62
N ALA A 93 -5.44 -17.37 -27.07
CA ALA A 93 -5.28 -18.32 -28.16
C ALA A 93 -5.95 -19.67 -27.83
N GLN A 94 -6.70 -20.20 -28.80
CA GLN A 94 -7.29 -21.53 -28.75
C GLN A 94 -6.32 -22.55 -29.36
N SER A 95 -6.50 -23.83 -29.02
CA SER A 95 -5.65 -24.91 -29.55
C SER A 95 -5.71 -25.09 -31.07
N SER A 96 -6.73 -24.53 -31.71
CA SER A 96 -6.94 -24.55 -33.16
C SER A 96 -6.33 -23.35 -33.87
N ASP A 97 -5.87 -22.34 -33.16
CA ASP A 97 -5.38 -21.10 -33.77
C ASP A 97 -4.04 -21.32 -34.47
N THR A 98 -3.91 -20.73 -35.65
CA THR A 98 -2.69 -20.75 -36.45
C THR A 98 -1.90 -19.44 -36.37
N SER A 99 -2.44 -18.45 -35.67
CA SER A 99 -1.82 -17.14 -35.46
C SER A 99 -2.32 -16.53 -34.14
N LEU A 100 -1.53 -15.63 -33.58
CA LEU A 100 -1.99 -14.67 -32.56
C LEU A 100 -2.93 -13.66 -33.22
N TYR A 101 -4.04 -13.35 -32.57
CA TYR A 101 -5.01 -12.37 -33.06
C TYR A 101 -4.99 -11.11 -32.20
N VAL A 102 -5.28 -9.99 -32.85
CA VAL A 102 -5.54 -8.69 -32.21
C VAL A 102 -6.92 -8.25 -32.66
N ALA A 103 -7.79 -7.92 -31.72
CA ALA A 103 -9.12 -7.41 -32.02
C ALA A 103 -9.21 -5.92 -31.63
N LYS A 104 -9.80 -5.08 -32.49
CA LYS A 104 -10.21 -3.72 -32.18
C LYS A 104 -11.67 -3.74 -31.79
N LEU A 105 -12.01 -3.15 -30.64
CA LEU A 105 -13.40 -2.99 -30.23
C LEU A 105 -14.04 -1.82 -30.99
N GLY A 106 -15.33 -1.93 -31.22
CA GLY A 106 -16.13 -0.89 -31.84
C GLY A 106 -16.33 0.32 -30.93
N ALA A 107 -16.65 1.42 -31.51
CA ALA A 107 -16.95 2.65 -30.77
C ALA A 107 -18.15 2.43 -29.82
N ALA A 108 -18.06 3.02 -28.62
CA ALA A 108 -19.11 2.99 -27.61
C ALA A 108 -19.58 1.58 -27.17
N GLY A 109 -18.68 0.60 -27.17
CA GLY A 109 -19.00 -0.76 -26.69
C GLY A 109 -19.88 -1.57 -27.64
N SER A 110 -19.72 -1.39 -28.94
CA SER A 110 -20.51 -2.09 -29.97
C SER A 110 -19.96 -3.46 -30.38
N GLY A 111 -19.14 -4.10 -29.54
CA GLY A 111 -18.50 -5.37 -29.83
C GLY A 111 -17.21 -5.22 -30.67
N VAL A 112 -16.74 -6.32 -31.28
CA VAL A 112 -15.54 -6.34 -32.11
C VAL A 112 -15.79 -5.67 -33.47
N ALA A 113 -15.04 -4.58 -33.77
CA ALA A 113 -15.09 -3.90 -35.04
C ALA A 113 -14.33 -4.66 -36.14
N TRP A 114 -13.14 -5.18 -35.80
CA TRP A 114 -12.34 -6.06 -36.63
C TRP A 114 -11.38 -6.89 -35.79
N GLU A 115 -10.96 -8.02 -36.37
CA GLU A 115 -9.93 -8.91 -35.82
C GLU A 115 -8.90 -9.23 -36.90
N ALA A 116 -7.63 -9.24 -36.54
CA ALA A 116 -6.53 -9.47 -37.48
C ALA A 116 -5.48 -10.42 -36.91
N ALA A 117 -4.95 -11.28 -37.79
CA ALA A 117 -3.85 -12.17 -37.46
C ALA A 117 -2.52 -11.43 -37.44
N ALA A 118 -1.72 -11.62 -36.39
CA ALA A 118 -0.37 -11.04 -36.26
C ALA A 118 0.70 -11.83 -37.05
N GLY A 119 0.32 -12.92 -37.71
CA GLY A 119 1.22 -13.67 -38.57
C GLY A 119 2.22 -14.58 -37.84
N PHE A 120 2.10 -14.75 -36.54
CA PHE A 120 2.90 -15.69 -35.75
C PHE A 120 2.08 -16.26 -34.60
N LEU A 121 2.48 -17.43 -34.06
CA LEU A 121 1.95 -17.98 -32.82
C LEU A 121 2.91 -17.70 -31.65
N PRO A 122 2.40 -17.33 -30.48
CA PRO A 122 3.19 -17.38 -29.26
C PRO A 122 3.65 -18.79 -28.96
N LEU A 123 4.77 -18.95 -28.27
CA LEU A 123 5.23 -20.24 -27.78
C LEU A 123 4.16 -20.82 -26.84
N ALA A 124 3.69 -22.03 -27.12
CA ALA A 124 2.78 -22.75 -26.25
C ALA A 124 3.43 -22.92 -24.86
N ASN A 125 2.67 -22.65 -23.80
CA ASN A 125 3.14 -22.65 -22.41
C ASN A 125 4.21 -21.58 -22.09
N ALA A 126 4.34 -20.52 -22.89
CA ALA A 126 5.13 -19.36 -22.49
C ALA A 126 4.58 -18.79 -21.18
N VAL A 127 5.49 -18.54 -20.22
CA VAL A 127 5.13 -17.98 -18.89
C VAL A 127 4.54 -16.57 -19.03
N TYR A 128 4.79 -15.90 -20.17
CA TYR A 128 4.42 -14.51 -20.41
C TYR A 128 3.35 -14.39 -21.47
N VAL A 129 2.30 -13.63 -21.11
CA VAL A 129 1.24 -13.24 -22.06
C VAL A 129 1.77 -12.27 -23.12
N PRO A 130 1.18 -12.21 -24.32
CA PRO A 130 1.48 -11.18 -25.29
C PRO A 130 1.30 -9.78 -24.72
N VAL A 131 2.20 -8.86 -25.05
CA VAL A 131 2.09 -7.45 -24.69
C VAL A 131 1.61 -6.63 -25.87
N LEU A 132 0.77 -5.63 -25.60
CA LEU A 132 0.05 -4.85 -26.62
C LEU A 132 0.22 -3.36 -26.33
N ALA A 133 0.43 -2.58 -27.39
CA ALA A 133 0.43 -1.12 -27.35
C ALA A 133 -0.31 -0.54 -28.57
N THR A 134 -0.65 0.72 -28.49
CA THR A 134 -1.22 1.51 -29.58
C THR A 134 -0.52 2.86 -29.69
N ASP A 135 -0.63 3.50 -30.83
CA ASP A 135 -0.15 4.85 -31.02
C ASP A 135 -1.29 5.85 -31.29
N THR A 136 -0.91 7.12 -31.47
CA THR A 136 -1.84 8.23 -31.75
C THR A 136 -2.57 8.12 -33.09
N GLN A 137 -2.12 7.22 -33.99
CA GLN A 137 -2.74 6.96 -35.30
C GLN A 137 -3.66 5.73 -35.27
N GLY A 138 -3.85 5.11 -34.10
CA GLY A 138 -4.69 3.92 -33.95
C GLY A 138 -4.10 2.65 -34.55
N ARG A 139 -2.76 2.58 -34.69
CA ARG A 139 -2.06 1.35 -35.06
C ARG A 139 -1.82 0.49 -33.83
N ALA A 140 -1.92 -0.82 -33.97
CA ALA A 140 -1.68 -1.76 -32.88
C ALA A 140 -0.28 -2.40 -33.02
N TYR A 141 0.38 -2.59 -31.88
CA TYR A 141 1.70 -3.21 -31.77
C TYR A 141 1.60 -4.36 -30.78
N VAL A 142 1.92 -5.57 -31.21
CA VAL A 142 1.91 -6.76 -30.37
C VAL A 142 3.30 -7.40 -30.34
N ALA A 143 3.72 -7.82 -29.14
CA ALA A 143 4.95 -8.58 -29.00
C ALA A 143 4.74 -9.82 -28.12
N ALA A 144 5.33 -10.94 -28.53
CA ALA A 144 5.33 -12.17 -27.77
C ALA A 144 6.56 -13.03 -28.10
N ILE A 145 6.86 -14.01 -27.25
CA ILE A 145 7.86 -15.05 -27.54
C ILE A 145 7.30 -15.95 -28.63
N SER A 146 8.03 -16.09 -29.74
CA SER A 146 7.62 -16.86 -30.90
C SER A 146 8.39 -18.18 -31.07
N SER A 147 9.44 -18.44 -30.25
CA SER A 147 10.19 -19.69 -30.32
C SER A 147 10.81 -20.08 -28.98
N SER A 148 11.10 -21.37 -28.80
CA SER A 148 11.80 -21.92 -27.63
C SER A 148 13.25 -21.39 -27.47
N ALA A 149 13.81 -20.75 -28.49
CA ALA A 149 15.12 -20.08 -28.43
C ALA A 149 15.05 -18.69 -27.77
N GLY A 150 13.92 -18.28 -27.18
CA GLY A 150 13.77 -16.99 -26.54
C GLY A 150 13.75 -15.81 -27.54
N VAL A 151 13.15 -16.02 -28.70
CA VAL A 151 12.99 -14.96 -29.72
C VAL A 151 11.65 -14.27 -29.52
N THR A 152 11.67 -12.97 -29.33
CA THR A 152 10.51 -12.09 -29.37
C THR A 152 10.21 -11.71 -30.82
N THR A 153 8.98 -11.88 -31.24
CA THR A 153 8.44 -11.28 -32.48
C THR A 153 7.58 -10.08 -32.13
N VAL A 154 7.84 -8.96 -32.79
CA VAL A 154 7.08 -7.70 -32.69
C VAL A 154 6.41 -7.44 -34.05
N VAL A 155 5.10 -7.23 -34.01
CA VAL A 155 4.31 -6.93 -35.20
C VAL A 155 3.55 -5.63 -35.03
N ARG A 156 3.57 -4.77 -36.06
CA ARG A 156 2.67 -3.61 -36.16
C ARG A 156 1.56 -3.90 -37.16
N LEU A 157 0.34 -3.67 -36.73
CA LEU A 157 -0.87 -3.72 -37.54
C LEU A 157 -1.34 -2.31 -37.89
N ASN A 158 -1.79 -2.09 -39.10
CA ASN A 158 -2.30 -0.78 -39.50
C ASN A 158 -3.66 -0.46 -38.87
N ALA A 159 -4.04 0.81 -38.85
CA ALA A 159 -5.26 1.28 -38.23
C ALA A 159 -6.55 0.91 -39.00
N ALA A 160 -6.43 0.60 -40.30
CA ALA A 160 -7.59 0.50 -41.21
C ALA A 160 -8.28 -0.89 -41.19
N GLY A 161 -7.63 -1.92 -40.67
CA GLY A 161 -8.21 -3.27 -40.68
C GLY A 161 -7.21 -4.37 -40.34
N GLY A 162 -6.13 -4.00 -39.71
CA GLY A 162 -5.20 -4.94 -39.12
C GLY A 162 -4.26 -5.64 -40.08
N ALA A 163 -3.99 -5.10 -41.29
CA ALA A 163 -2.91 -5.63 -42.14
C ALA A 163 -1.56 -5.37 -41.48
N ILE A 164 -0.63 -6.34 -41.64
CA ILE A 164 0.72 -6.24 -41.06
C ILE A 164 1.51 -5.19 -41.86
N ASP A 165 1.97 -4.15 -41.16
CA ASP A 165 2.87 -3.13 -41.72
C ASP A 165 4.33 -3.59 -41.69
N TYR A 166 4.75 -4.20 -40.57
CA TYR A 166 6.05 -4.82 -40.40
C TYR A 166 6.04 -5.91 -39.34
N SER A 167 7.07 -6.79 -39.43
CA SER A 167 7.43 -7.75 -38.38
C SER A 167 8.92 -7.64 -38.10
N ALA A 168 9.30 -7.64 -36.82
CA ALA A 168 10.70 -7.61 -36.37
C ALA A 168 10.94 -8.67 -35.31
N THR A 169 12.17 -9.19 -35.24
CA THR A 169 12.54 -10.20 -34.24
C THR A 169 13.74 -9.73 -33.42
N MET A 170 13.78 -10.13 -32.14
CA MET A 170 14.88 -9.85 -31.22
C MET A 170 15.01 -10.94 -30.18
N THR A 171 16.18 -11.04 -29.52
CA THR A 171 16.40 -11.98 -28.43
C THR A 171 15.80 -11.46 -27.14
N GLY A 172 15.23 -12.33 -26.31
CA GLY A 172 14.66 -12.02 -25.02
C GLY A 172 13.16 -12.30 -24.93
N SER A 173 12.60 -12.14 -23.75
CA SER A 173 11.17 -12.34 -23.45
C SER A 173 10.53 -10.99 -23.16
N PRO A 174 9.53 -10.54 -23.92
CA PRO A 174 8.94 -9.21 -23.74
C PRO A 174 8.08 -9.20 -22.47
N THR A 175 8.15 -8.11 -21.71
CA THR A 175 7.27 -7.85 -20.56
C THR A 175 6.45 -6.58 -20.74
N ALA A 176 6.90 -5.68 -21.61
CA ALA A 176 6.20 -4.44 -21.93
C ALA A 176 6.53 -3.97 -23.35
N ILE A 177 5.57 -3.28 -23.95
CA ILE A 177 5.71 -2.59 -25.24
C ILE A 177 5.02 -1.24 -25.16
N ALA A 178 5.62 -0.23 -25.79
CA ALA A 178 5.02 1.08 -25.96
C ALA A 178 5.32 1.61 -27.37
N ALA A 179 4.43 2.42 -27.92
CA ALA A 179 4.56 2.95 -29.27
C ALA A 179 4.51 4.47 -29.27
N ASP A 180 5.27 5.11 -30.17
CA ASP A 180 5.24 6.55 -30.37
C ASP A 180 4.42 6.94 -31.63
N GLY A 181 4.13 8.24 -31.76
CA GLY A 181 3.39 8.76 -32.91
C GLY A 181 4.11 8.62 -34.24
N SER A 182 5.43 8.34 -34.28
CA SER A 182 6.21 8.16 -35.52
C SER A 182 5.98 6.79 -36.17
N GLY A 183 5.40 5.84 -35.45
CA GLY A 183 5.24 4.45 -35.92
C GLY A 183 6.34 3.52 -35.43
N ALA A 184 7.20 3.99 -34.55
CA ALA A 184 8.18 3.15 -33.87
C ALA A 184 7.60 2.56 -32.60
N ALA A 185 8.11 1.40 -32.18
CA ALA A 185 7.81 0.77 -30.92
C ALA A 185 9.08 0.60 -30.08
N VAL A 186 8.92 0.66 -28.77
CA VAL A 186 9.95 0.26 -27.81
C VAL A 186 9.44 -0.95 -27.04
N VAL A 187 10.30 -1.96 -26.92
CA VAL A 187 10.00 -3.21 -26.22
C VAL A 187 11.00 -3.36 -25.08
N ALA A 188 10.50 -3.67 -23.90
CA ALA A 188 11.31 -4.05 -22.75
C ALA A 188 11.01 -5.50 -22.36
N GLY A 189 12.00 -6.18 -21.77
CA GLY A 189 11.84 -7.56 -21.38
C GLY A 189 13.11 -8.18 -20.81
N TRP A 190 13.12 -9.49 -20.64
CA TRP A 190 14.22 -10.24 -20.05
C TRP A 190 15.16 -10.81 -21.09
N ILE A 191 16.45 -10.79 -20.79
CA ILE A 191 17.45 -11.61 -21.46
C ILE A 191 17.68 -12.89 -20.68
N ASN A 192 17.82 -12.75 -19.35
CA ASN A 192 18.05 -13.83 -18.38
C ASN A 192 17.72 -13.31 -16.97
N THR A 193 17.95 -14.10 -15.93
CA THR A 193 17.65 -13.76 -14.52
C THR A 193 18.45 -12.57 -13.95
N GLN A 194 19.41 -12.00 -14.69
CA GLN A 194 20.30 -10.92 -14.21
C GLN A 194 20.27 -9.67 -15.09
N ALA A 195 19.61 -9.72 -16.26
CA ALA A 195 19.61 -8.62 -17.20
C ALA A 195 18.26 -8.49 -17.91
N CYS A 196 17.79 -7.27 -18.08
CA CYS A 196 16.72 -6.91 -18.97
C CYS A 196 17.24 -6.24 -20.24
N PHE A 197 16.38 -6.12 -21.24
CA PHE A 197 16.65 -5.37 -22.45
C PHE A 197 15.62 -4.27 -22.69
N VAL A 198 16.04 -3.24 -23.38
CA VAL A 198 15.17 -2.25 -24.01
C VAL A 198 15.59 -2.11 -25.46
N ALA A 199 14.67 -2.33 -26.38
CA ALA A 199 14.95 -2.29 -27.81
C ALA A 199 13.93 -1.38 -28.52
N ARG A 200 14.41 -0.58 -29.51
CA ARG A 200 13.54 0.24 -30.34
C ARG A 200 13.42 -0.38 -31.72
N VAL A 201 12.20 -0.61 -32.15
CA VAL A 201 11.87 -0.98 -33.54
C VAL A 201 11.40 0.27 -34.25
N ALA A 202 12.13 0.68 -35.28
CA ALA A 202 11.81 1.86 -36.08
C ALA A 202 10.52 1.65 -36.92
N ALA A 203 9.97 2.72 -37.45
CA ALA A 203 8.75 2.69 -38.26
C ALA A 203 8.80 1.79 -39.49
N ASN A 204 10.00 1.49 -40.00
CA ASN A 204 10.24 0.57 -41.12
C ASN A 204 10.47 -0.89 -40.67
N GLY A 205 10.35 -1.21 -39.38
CA GLY A 205 10.56 -2.54 -38.83
C GLY A 205 12.02 -2.89 -38.49
N SER A 206 13.00 -2.00 -38.73
CA SER A 206 14.38 -2.26 -38.34
C SER A 206 14.60 -2.02 -36.84
N VAL A 207 15.48 -2.82 -36.24
CA VAL A 207 15.88 -2.60 -34.82
C VAL A 207 16.89 -1.45 -34.81
N GLY A 208 16.49 -0.32 -34.18
CA GLY A 208 17.30 0.90 -34.12
C GLY A 208 18.35 0.85 -33.01
N TYR A 209 17.99 0.37 -31.83
CA TYR A 209 18.92 0.05 -30.75
C TYR A 209 18.43 -1.15 -29.94
N TYR A 210 19.37 -1.79 -29.25
CA TYR A 210 19.14 -2.86 -28.27
C TYR A 210 20.10 -2.64 -27.12
N THR A 211 19.54 -2.25 -25.94
CA THR A 211 20.32 -1.90 -24.75
C THR A 211 20.05 -2.93 -23.66
N SER A 212 21.10 -3.56 -23.14
CA SER A 212 21.03 -4.42 -21.96
C SER A 212 21.25 -3.60 -20.70
N LEU A 213 20.42 -3.83 -19.69
CA LEU A 213 20.43 -3.12 -18.41
C LEU A 213 20.53 -4.11 -17.25
N PRO A 214 21.31 -3.80 -16.21
CA PRO A 214 21.48 -4.66 -15.03
C PRO A 214 20.26 -4.53 -14.11
N GLN A 215 19.19 -5.24 -14.41
CA GLN A 215 18.00 -5.33 -13.56
C GLN A 215 17.57 -6.80 -13.49
N ASN A 216 17.09 -7.22 -12.32
CA ASN A 216 16.88 -8.63 -12.04
C ASN A 216 15.45 -9.10 -12.26
N GLU A 217 14.49 -8.19 -12.49
CA GLU A 217 13.07 -8.55 -12.60
C GLU A 217 12.35 -7.80 -13.74
N GLN A 218 11.12 -8.24 -14.02
CA GLN A 218 10.30 -7.85 -15.17
C GLN A 218 10.18 -6.32 -15.32
N PRO A 219 10.82 -5.69 -16.31
CA PRO A 219 10.74 -4.25 -16.47
C PRO A 219 9.36 -3.82 -16.98
N ALA A 220 8.80 -2.78 -16.37
CA ALA A 220 7.72 -2.00 -16.96
C ALA A 220 8.30 -0.88 -17.84
N LEU A 221 7.52 -0.41 -18.81
CA LEU A 221 7.93 0.54 -19.83
C LEU A 221 6.82 1.56 -20.11
N ALA A 222 7.22 2.83 -20.25
CA ALA A 222 6.39 3.89 -20.83
C ALA A 222 7.26 4.77 -21.73
N LEU A 223 6.65 5.56 -22.63
CA LEU A 223 7.34 6.56 -23.44
C LEU A 223 6.91 7.96 -23.04
N ASP A 224 7.88 8.89 -22.96
CA ASP A 224 7.56 10.31 -22.83
C ASP A 224 7.11 10.90 -24.21
N ALA A 225 6.65 12.15 -24.18
CA ALA A 225 6.16 12.85 -25.38
C ALA A 225 7.24 12.98 -26.51
N SER A 226 8.52 12.83 -26.17
CA SER A 226 9.64 12.84 -27.11
C SER A 226 10.00 11.44 -27.63
N GLY A 227 9.30 10.40 -27.19
CA GLY A 227 9.57 9.01 -27.54
C GLY A 227 10.79 8.40 -26.81
N ASN A 228 11.26 9.03 -25.74
CA ASN A 228 12.29 8.47 -24.88
C ASN A 228 11.67 7.38 -23.97
N ALA A 229 12.41 6.31 -23.76
CA ALA A 229 11.94 5.21 -22.91
C ALA A 229 12.14 5.52 -21.43
N VAL A 230 11.11 5.30 -20.64
CA VAL A 230 11.15 5.28 -19.17
C VAL A 230 10.87 3.86 -18.75
N ILE A 231 11.77 3.27 -17.98
CA ILE A 231 11.62 1.91 -17.48
C ILE A 231 11.79 1.87 -15.97
N VAL A 232 11.13 0.93 -15.33
CA VAL A 232 11.36 0.58 -13.94
C VAL A 232 11.43 -0.93 -13.81
N GLY A 233 12.41 -1.42 -13.05
CA GLY A 233 12.57 -2.83 -12.72
C GLY A 233 13.08 -3.00 -11.30
N SER A 234 12.75 -4.11 -10.67
CA SER A 234 13.23 -4.45 -9.33
C SER A 234 14.70 -4.88 -9.38
N GLN A 235 15.43 -4.53 -8.31
CA GLN A 235 16.81 -4.99 -8.07
C GLN A 235 16.89 -6.04 -6.95
N GLY A 236 15.74 -6.51 -6.48
CA GLY A 236 15.59 -7.41 -5.35
C GLY A 236 15.19 -6.68 -4.06
N GLY A 237 14.53 -7.37 -3.14
CA GLY A 237 13.88 -6.77 -1.99
C GLY A 237 12.75 -5.82 -2.42
N PHE A 238 12.71 -4.64 -1.83
CA PHE A 238 11.73 -3.59 -2.17
C PHE A 238 12.40 -2.39 -2.85
N GLN A 239 13.55 -2.59 -3.49
CA GLN A 239 14.28 -1.56 -4.23
C GLN A 239 14.19 -1.81 -5.72
N GLY A 240 14.04 -0.75 -6.47
CA GLY A 240 14.05 -0.75 -7.92
C GLY A 240 14.80 0.42 -8.49
N LEU A 241 15.02 0.35 -9.80
CA LEU A 241 15.71 1.38 -10.55
C LEU A 241 14.80 1.89 -11.66
N LEU A 242 14.46 3.18 -11.57
CA LEU A 242 13.82 3.90 -12.67
C LEU A 242 14.92 4.50 -13.55
N GLN A 243 14.88 4.19 -14.84
CA GLN A 243 15.84 4.71 -15.80
C GLN A 243 15.13 5.35 -16.99
N ARG A 244 15.71 6.46 -17.50
CA ARG A 244 15.28 7.11 -18.72
C ARG A 244 16.34 6.92 -19.79
N LEU A 245 15.92 6.48 -20.98
CA LEU A 245 16.80 6.28 -22.12
C LEU A 245 16.39 7.25 -23.23
N ASN A 246 17.37 7.91 -23.82
CA ASN A 246 17.12 8.75 -24.99
C ASN A 246 16.84 7.92 -26.28
N SER A 247 16.55 8.59 -27.38
CA SER A 247 16.24 7.98 -28.69
C SER A 247 17.36 7.09 -29.26
N ALA A 248 18.58 7.21 -28.72
CA ALA A 248 19.72 6.36 -29.08
C ALA A 248 19.90 5.15 -28.12
N GLY A 249 19.00 4.96 -27.15
CA GLY A 249 19.07 3.86 -26.18
C GLY A 249 20.09 4.08 -25.07
N LYS A 250 20.60 5.30 -24.88
CA LYS A 250 21.54 5.62 -23.80
C LYS A 250 20.78 6.08 -22.55
N VAL A 251 21.13 5.51 -21.41
CA VAL A 251 20.60 5.96 -20.10
C VAL A 251 21.06 7.39 -19.82
N THR A 252 20.11 8.27 -19.54
CA THR A 252 20.33 9.69 -19.24
C THR A 252 20.04 10.04 -17.80
N VAL A 253 19.09 9.31 -17.17
CA VAL A 253 18.68 9.48 -15.78
C VAL A 253 18.56 8.11 -15.14
N SER A 254 18.95 7.99 -13.87
CA SER A 254 18.82 6.77 -13.07
C SER A 254 18.46 7.14 -11.63
N THR A 255 17.30 6.68 -11.13
CA THR A 255 16.77 7.02 -9.81
C THR A 255 16.38 5.74 -9.08
N THR A 256 16.86 5.57 -7.86
CA THR A 256 16.39 4.49 -6.98
C THR A 256 14.98 4.81 -6.50
N VAL A 257 14.08 3.86 -6.67
CA VAL A 257 12.66 3.96 -6.25
C VAL A 257 12.27 2.72 -5.45
N ILE A 258 11.12 2.79 -4.80
CA ILE A 258 10.48 1.61 -4.24
C ILE A 258 9.93 0.78 -5.41
N ALA A 259 10.21 -0.51 -5.43
CA ALA A 259 9.68 -1.44 -6.44
C ALA A 259 9.27 -2.76 -5.78
N SER A 260 8.26 -3.39 -6.34
CA SER A 260 7.82 -4.73 -5.95
C SER A 260 8.67 -5.81 -6.60
N THR A 261 8.69 -7.01 -6.03
CA THR A 261 9.11 -8.21 -6.73
C THR A 261 8.09 -8.51 -7.85
N GLY A 262 8.56 -8.70 -9.07
CA GLY A 262 7.72 -8.88 -10.26
C GLY A 262 7.47 -7.57 -11.04
N VAL A 263 6.35 -7.49 -11.76
CA VAL A 263 6.01 -6.29 -12.55
C VAL A 263 5.62 -5.15 -11.63
N THR A 264 6.34 -4.03 -11.71
CA THR A 264 6.04 -2.79 -11.01
C THR A 264 5.27 -1.86 -11.96
N PRO A 265 3.98 -1.56 -11.74
CA PRO A 265 3.22 -0.67 -12.61
C PRO A 265 3.89 0.69 -12.77
N LEU A 266 3.97 1.15 -14.03
CA LEU A 266 4.55 2.43 -14.44
C LEU A 266 3.61 3.14 -15.40
N SER A 267 3.36 4.42 -15.17
CA SER A 267 2.63 5.30 -16.08
C SER A 267 3.27 6.69 -16.10
N LEU A 268 3.03 7.46 -17.15
CA LEU A 268 3.52 8.83 -17.25
C LEU A 268 2.34 9.80 -17.38
N ASP A 269 2.50 11.01 -16.83
CA ASP A 269 1.62 12.13 -17.16
C ASP A 269 2.12 12.91 -18.39
N SER A 270 1.35 13.90 -18.81
CA SER A 270 1.69 14.75 -19.97
C SER A 270 2.94 15.60 -19.77
N ALA A 271 3.37 15.86 -18.52
CA ALA A 271 4.60 16.56 -18.18
C ALA A 271 5.83 15.63 -18.17
N GLY A 272 5.62 14.32 -18.36
CA GLY A 272 6.65 13.31 -18.33
C GLY A 272 7.06 12.86 -16.93
N ASN A 273 6.30 13.22 -15.88
CA ASN A 273 6.51 12.65 -14.56
C ASN A 273 6.16 11.15 -14.59
N ALA A 274 7.02 10.35 -13.98
CA ALA A 274 6.83 8.91 -13.88
C ALA A 274 6.14 8.55 -12.56
N TYR A 275 5.04 7.83 -12.66
CA TYR A 275 4.29 7.29 -11.54
C TYR A 275 4.61 5.81 -11.42
N VAL A 276 5.15 5.41 -10.28
CA VAL A 276 5.58 4.04 -9.97
C VAL A 276 4.74 3.55 -8.80
N LEU A 277 3.99 2.48 -9.01
CA LEU A 277 3.19 1.85 -7.95
C LEU A 277 3.87 0.56 -7.51
N ALA A 278 4.21 0.47 -6.24
CA ALA A 278 4.90 -0.67 -5.65
C ALA A 278 4.28 -1.04 -4.31
N VAL A 279 4.66 -2.19 -3.78
CA VAL A 279 4.37 -2.56 -2.40
C VAL A 279 5.64 -2.55 -1.57
N THR A 280 5.54 -2.15 -0.32
CA THR A 280 6.68 -2.10 0.60
C THR A 280 6.23 -2.39 2.03
N PRO A 281 7.11 -2.91 2.89
CA PRO A 281 6.89 -2.88 4.33
C PRO A 281 6.69 -1.45 4.83
N GLN A 282 5.91 -1.28 5.90
CA GLN A 282 5.48 0.02 6.42
C GLN A 282 6.57 1.04 6.80
N LEU A 283 7.84 0.70 6.76
CA LEU A 283 8.96 1.56 7.16
C LEU A 283 9.75 2.14 5.98
N ALA A 284 9.12 2.26 4.79
CA ALA A 284 9.80 2.84 3.64
C ALA A 284 10.08 4.33 3.82
N PRO A 285 11.21 4.86 3.28
CA PRO A 285 11.48 6.29 3.29
C PRO A 285 10.50 7.01 2.35
N LEU A 286 9.50 7.67 2.91
CA LEU A 286 8.52 8.45 2.18
C LEU A 286 8.97 9.91 2.05
N GLN A 287 8.52 10.58 0.97
CA GLN A 287 8.80 11.99 0.71
C GLN A 287 7.53 12.71 0.28
N ASN A 288 7.31 13.92 0.80
CA ASN A 288 6.13 14.74 0.47
C ASN A 288 4.82 13.94 0.52
N THR A 289 4.67 13.15 1.56
CA THR A 289 3.62 12.15 1.65
C THR A 289 2.28 12.76 2.08
N ILE A 290 1.18 12.29 1.46
CA ILE A 290 -0.20 12.57 1.90
C ILE A 290 -0.71 11.52 2.88
N ALA A 291 -0.09 10.35 2.89
CA ALA A 291 -0.37 9.27 3.82
C ALA A 291 0.98 8.64 4.22
N PRO A 292 1.66 9.18 5.27
CA PRO A 292 2.93 8.65 5.73
C PRO A 292 2.78 7.29 6.42
N CYS A 293 1.54 6.88 6.69
CA CYS A 293 1.19 5.62 7.29
C CYS A 293 -0.19 5.14 6.81
N LEU A 294 -0.37 3.83 6.81
CA LEU A 294 -1.67 3.17 6.62
C LEU A 294 -1.98 2.29 7.82
N PRO A 295 -3.26 2.20 8.25
CA PRO A 295 -3.65 1.20 9.23
C PRO A 295 -3.42 -0.21 8.66
N THR A 296 -2.76 -1.08 9.40
CA THR A 296 -2.54 -2.48 9.02
C THR A 296 -3.37 -3.42 9.86
N THR A 297 -3.78 -4.57 9.29
CA THR A 297 -4.53 -5.61 10.00
C THR A 297 -3.67 -6.65 10.67
N GLN A 298 -2.36 -6.69 10.37
CA GLN A 298 -1.52 -7.81 10.81
C GLN A 298 -0.81 -7.50 12.13
N PRO A 299 -0.88 -8.40 13.12
CA PRO A 299 -0.01 -8.36 14.28
C PRO A 299 1.45 -8.54 13.85
N ALA A 300 2.35 -7.88 14.56
CA ALA A 300 3.78 -8.13 14.39
C ALA A 300 4.08 -9.62 14.60
N GLY A 301 4.79 -10.23 13.67
CA GLY A 301 5.17 -11.64 13.73
C GLY A 301 4.89 -12.44 12.47
N THR A 302 3.92 -12.02 11.64
CA THR A 302 3.70 -12.60 10.32
C THR A 302 3.74 -11.49 9.28
N TYR A 303 4.89 -11.29 8.64
CA TYR A 303 5.15 -10.29 7.60
C TYR A 303 4.51 -8.92 7.89
N ALA A 304 5.33 -7.96 8.28
CA ALA A 304 4.91 -6.55 8.39
C ALA A 304 4.03 -6.20 7.18
N GLY A 305 2.85 -5.62 7.42
CA GLY A 305 1.87 -5.35 6.37
C GLY A 305 2.53 -4.70 5.16
N ILE A 306 2.33 -5.29 3.99
CA ILE A 306 2.86 -4.79 2.73
C ILE A 306 1.82 -3.84 2.16
N ALA A 307 2.16 -2.55 2.09
CA ALA A 307 1.25 -1.51 1.66
C ALA A 307 1.62 -0.95 0.28
N PRO A 308 0.63 -0.60 -0.57
CA PRO A 308 0.88 0.07 -1.83
C PRO A 308 1.46 1.48 -1.60
N VAL A 309 2.55 1.77 -2.31
CA VAL A 309 3.21 3.09 -2.33
C VAL A 309 3.21 3.60 -3.75
N LEU A 310 2.77 4.84 -3.94
CA LEU A 310 2.89 5.58 -5.19
C LEU A 310 4.08 6.53 -5.08
N THR A 311 5.04 6.39 -6.00
CA THR A 311 6.19 7.28 -6.13
C THR A 311 6.07 8.08 -7.42
N VAL A 312 6.20 9.40 -7.36
CA VAL A 312 6.21 10.31 -8.50
C VAL A 312 7.61 10.85 -8.70
N VAL A 313 8.18 10.62 -9.90
CA VAL A 313 9.56 10.98 -10.26
C VAL A 313 9.53 11.93 -11.46
N ALA A 314 10.09 13.12 -11.29
CA ALA A 314 10.18 14.13 -12.33
C ALA A 314 11.10 13.68 -13.51
N PRO A 315 11.03 14.37 -14.67
CA PRO A 315 11.90 14.08 -15.81
C PRO A 315 13.40 14.15 -15.49
N ASP A 316 13.83 14.97 -14.56
CA ASP A 316 15.22 15.11 -14.11
C ASP A 316 15.67 13.99 -13.14
N GLY A 317 14.76 13.12 -12.71
CA GLY A 317 15.00 12.03 -11.78
C GLY A 317 14.75 12.37 -10.31
N SER A 318 14.37 13.60 -9.98
CA SER A 318 14.02 13.96 -8.60
C SER A 318 12.69 13.33 -8.19
N ILE A 319 12.63 12.77 -6.97
CA ILE A 319 11.39 12.25 -6.40
C ILE A 319 10.57 13.45 -5.92
N GLN A 320 9.40 13.65 -6.54
CA GLN A 320 8.46 14.71 -6.17
C GLN A 320 7.60 14.29 -4.98
N GLN A 321 7.18 13.03 -4.97
CA GLN A 321 6.33 12.47 -3.93
C GLN A 321 6.58 10.97 -3.80
N ALA A 322 6.57 10.46 -2.58
CA ALA A 322 6.46 9.03 -2.28
C ALA A 322 5.49 8.88 -1.10
N THR A 323 4.36 8.24 -1.33
CA THR A 323 3.27 8.17 -0.35
C THR A 323 2.61 6.81 -0.38
N TYR A 324 2.15 6.33 0.78
CA TYR A 324 1.20 5.22 0.78
C TYR A 324 -0.09 5.63 0.06
N VAL A 325 -0.72 4.67 -0.61
CA VAL A 325 -2.03 4.87 -1.21
C VAL A 325 -3.09 4.67 -0.13
N PRO A 326 -3.79 5.73 0.31
CA PRO A 326 -4.81 5.61 1.34
C PRO A 326 -5.91 4.62 0.95
N GLN A 327 -6.43 3.89 1.94
CA GLN A 327 -7.53 2.92 1.78
C GLN A 327 -7.23 1.69 0.90
N ALA A 328 -5.99 1.52 0.46
CA ALA A 328 -5.53 0.35 -0.28
C ALA A 328 -4.63 -0.53 0.62
N ASP A 329 -4.78 -1.85 0.53
CA ASP A 329 -3.92 -2.85 1.18
C ASP A 329 -3.56 -3.95 0.18
N TYR A 330 -2.37 -4.47 0.29
CA TYR A 330 -1.93 -5.59 -0.55
C TYR A 330 -2.25 -6.96 0.09
N ASN A 331 -2.39 -7.01 1.42
CA ASN A 331 -2.60 -8.23 2.20
C ASN A 331 -4.03 -8.37 2.72
N ALA A 332 -5.05 -8.10 1.90
CA ALA A 332 -6.44 -8.33 2.32
C ALA A 332 -6.63 -9.77 2.83
N PRO A 333 -7.21 -9.99 4.02
CA PRO A 333 -7.28 -11.30 4.66
C PRO A 333 -8.16 -12.26 3.86
N GLY A 334 -7.57 -13.33 3.36
CA GLY A 334 -8.23 -14.42 2.66
C GLY A 334 -7.44 -15.71 2.80
N ASN A 335 -7.83 -16.56 3.74
CA ASN A 335 -7.54 -18.01 3.80
C ASN A 335 -6.10 -18.49 3.54
N GLY A 336 -5.08 -17.86 4.13
CA GLY A 336 -3.74 -18.46 4.23
C GLY A 336 -2.93 -18.61 2.93
N ASN A 337 -3.47 -18.21 1.78
CA ASN A 337 -2.73 -18.11 0.54
C ASN A 337 -2.26 -16.66 0.35
N VAL A 338 -1.00 -16.50 -0.03
CA VAL A 338 -0.45 -15.21 -0.48
C VAL A 338 -1.31 -14.75 -1.66
N HIS A 339 -2.27 -13.88 -1.40
CA HIS A 339 -3.08 -13.30 -2.46
C HIS A 339 -2.20 -12.35 -3.24
N THR A 340 -1.94 -12.67 -4.48
CA THR A 340 -1.45 -11.74 -5.48
C THR A 340 -2.55 -10.72 -5.76
N SER A 341 -2.73 -9.75 -4.87
CA SER A 341 -3.56 -8.58 -5.17
C SER A 341 -2.94 -7.89 -6.37
N THR A 342 -3.68 -7.79 -7.46
CA THR A 342 -3.19 -7.12 -8.66
C THR A 342 -3.03 -5.64 -8.34
N LEU A 343 -1.80 -5.13 -8.43
CA LEU A 343 -1.55 -3.69 -8.41
C LEU A 343 -1.76 -3.15 -9.82
N LEU A 344 -2.64 -2.18 -9.99
CA LEU A 344 -2.88 -1.52 -11.25
C LEU A 344 -2.73 -0.01 -11.11
N LEU A 345 -2.19 0.61 -12.14
CA LEU A 345 -1.96 2.04 -12.21
C LEU A 345 -2.32 2.55 -13.61
N ALA A 346 -3.10 3.61 -13.66
CA ALA A 346 -3.30 4.40 -14.87
C ALA A 346 -3.21 5.89 -14.50
N VAL A 347 -2.61 6.70 -15.36
CA VAL A 347 -2.47 8.15 -15.14
C VAL A 347 -3.06 8.91 -16.30
N GLY A 348 -3.98 9.80 -16.01
CA GLY A 348 -4.59 10.69 -16.98
C GLY A 348 -3.71 11.90 -17.32
N PRO A 349 -4.07 12.66 -18.37
CA PRO A 349 -3.27 13.79 -18.88
C PRO A 349 -3.11 14.93 -17.85
N ASN A 350 -4.03 15.05 -16.90
CA ASN A 350 -4.02 16.08 -15.84
C ASN A 350 -3.32 15.59 -14.56
N SER A 351 -2.41 14.62 -14.67
CA SER A 351 -1.71 14.01 -13.55
C SER A 351 -2.64 13.32 -12.53
N THR A 352 -3.88 13.00 -12.91
CA THR A 352 -4.80 12.21 -12.09
C THR A 352 -4.36 10.75 -12.17
N ALA A 353 -4.04 10.15 -11.02
CA ALA A 353 -3.66 8.74 -10.91
C ALA A 353 -4.85 7.90 -10.42
N PHE A 354 -5.09 6.80 -11.10
CA PHE A 354 -6.03 5.77 -10.69
C PHE A 354 -5.23 4.55 -10.22
N VAL A 355 -5.45 4.15 -8.99
CA VAL A 355 -4.79 2.99 -8.36
C VAL A 355 -5.85 1.95 -8.04
N ALA A 356 -5.62 0.71 -8.48
CA ALA A 356 -6.41 -0.43 -8.04
C ALA A 356 -5.55 -1.41 -7.23
N SER A 357 -6.07 -1.84 -6.09
CA SER A 357 -5.40 -2.74 -5.14
C SER A 357 -6.44 -3.47 -4.28
N GLY A 358 -5.99 -4.32 -3.35
CA GLY A 358 -6.84 -4.83 -2.28
C GLY A 358 -7.35 -3.71 -1.37
N PRO A 359 -8.47 -3.91 -0.65
CA PRO A 359 -9.02 -2.94 0.29
C PRO A 359 -8.18 -2.90 1.57
N ALA A 360 -7.99 -1.71 2.12
CA ALA A 360 -7.51 -1.57 3.49
C ALA A 360 -8.53 -2.14 4.50
N PRO A 361 -8.08 -2.56 5.68
CA PRO A 361 -8.97 -3.03 6.74
C PRO A 361 -10.06 -2.01 7.05
N GLY A 362 -11.31 -2.48 7.11
CA GLY A 362 -12.45 -1.61 7.38
C GLY A 362 -12.77 -0.61 6.26
N PHE A 363 -12.34 -0.90 5.03
CA PHE A 363 -12.61 -0.05 3.88
C PHE A 363 -14.11 0.25 3.76
N VAL A 364 -14.42 1.55 3.70
CA VAL A 364 -15.75 2.08 3.38
C VAL A 364 -15.59 3.03 2.20
N PRO A 365 -16.36 2.87 1.11
CA PRO A 365 -16.28 3.78 -0.01
C PRO A 365 -16.50 5.23 0.42
N SER A 366 -15.63 6.12 -0.01
CA SER A 366 -15.77 7.56 0.30
C SER A 366 -16.90 8.23 -0.47
N GLN A 367 -17.28 7.63 -1.61
CA GLN A 367 -18.41 8.04 -2.43
C GLN A 367 -19.12 6.81 -3.01
N GLN A 368 -20.40 6.95 -3.33
CA GLN A 368 -21.13 5.95 -4.10
C GLN A 368 -20.72 6.09 -5.58
N GLY A 369 -19.86 5.16 -6.02
CA GLY A 369 -19.45 5.03 -7.40
C GLY A 369 -20.44 4.19 -8.22
N PRO A 370 -20.13 3.96 -9.53
CA PRO A 370 -21.00 3.20 -10.42
C PRO A 370 -21.04 1.69 -10.15
N PHE A 371 -20.16 1.19 -9.27
CA PHE A 371 -20.05 -0.24 -8.95
C PHE A 371 -20.88 -0.62 -7.71
N PRO A 372 -21.22 -1.92 -7.55
CA PRO A 372 -21.97 -2.39 -6.38
C PRO A 372 -21.28 -2.04 -5.05
N GLN A 373 -22.06 -1.55 -4.09
CA GLN A 373 -21.55 -1.12 -2.76
C GLN A 373 -21.25 -2.29 -1.80
N THR A 374 -21.62 -3.52 -2.18
CA THR A 374 -21.27 -4.73 -1.43
C THR A 374 -19.99 -5.32 -1.98
N ALA A 375 -19.05 -5.63 -1.09
CA ALA A 375 -17.78 -6.26 -1.44
C ALA A 375 -17.97 -7.51 -2.34
N PRO A 376 -17.51 -7.47 -3.61
CA PRO A 376 -17.59 -8.63 -4.49
C PRO A 376 -16.55 -9.69 -4.09
N PRO A 377 -16.70 -10.96 -4.48
CA PRO A 377 -15.64 -11.96 -4.33
C PRO A 377 -14.37 -11.51 -5.07
N GLY A 378 -13.21 -11.55 -4.39
CA GLY A 378 -11.95 -11.04 -4.95
C GLY A 378 -11.86 -9.52 -4.92
N GLN A 379 -12.16 -8.94 -3.78
CA GLN A 379 -12.28 -7.51 -3.52
C GLN A 379 -11.11 -6.69 -4.06
N THR A 380 -11.43 -5.72 -4.89
CA THR A 380 -10.49 -4.69 -5.36
C THR A 380 -11.10 -3.32 -5.08
N VAL A 381 -10.28 -2.36 -4.71
CA VAL A 381 -10.67 -0.96 -4.57
C VAL A 381 -10.03 -0.13 -5.66
N LEU A 382 -10.76 0.86 -6.15
CA LEU A 382 -10.26 1.93 -7.01
C LEU A 382 -10.07 3.17 -6.15
N VAL A 383 -8.87 3.72 -6.15
CA VAL A 383 -8.52 4.99 -5.50
C VAL A 383 -8.11 5.97 -6.56
N GLN A 384 -8.78 7.10 -6.64
CA GLN A 384 -8.39 8.23 -7.48
C GLN A 384 -7.60 9.25 -6.67
N LEU A 385 -6.46 9.63 -7.21
CA LEU A 385 -5.55 10.64 -6.66
C LEU A 385 -5.37 11.75 -7.70
N SER A 386 -5.64 13.01 -7.35
CA SER A 386 -5.40 14.13 -8.25
C SER A 386 -4.53 15.21 -7.62
N PRO A 387 -3.88 16.05 -8.43
CA PRO A 387 -3.14 17.20 -7.94
C PRO A 387 -4.07 18.14 -7.16
N GLN A 388 -3.75 18.38 -5.90
CA GLN A 388 -4.48 19.34 -5.07
C GLN A 388 -3.94 20.75 -5.32
N SER A 389 -4.82 21.67 -5.65
CA SER A 389 -4.47 23.09 -5.90
C SER A 389 -4.11 23.85 -4.63
N THR A 390 -4.45 23.29 -3.46
CA THR A 390 -4.11 23.85 -2.15
C THR A 390 -3.77 22.70 -1.22
N ALA A 391 -2.52 22.61 -0.77
CA ALA A 391 -2.21 21.81 0.41
C ALA A 391 -3.10 22.33 1.57
N PRO A 392 -3.69 21.43 2.40
CA PRO A 392 -4.39 21.91 3.60
C PRO A 392 -3.43 22.79 4.38
N ALA A 393 -3.93 23.90 4.93
CA ALA A 393 -3.12 24.87 5.67
C ALA A 393 -2.43 24.23 6.88
N ILE A 394 -2.99 23.12 7.37
CA ILE A 394 -2.47 22.30 8.46
C ILE A 394 -2.69 20.82 8.08
N PRO A 395 -1.67 20.08 7.66
CA PRO A 395 -1.82 18.67 7.28
C PRO A 395 -1.71 17.76 8.49
N LEU A 396 -2.81 17.07 8.84
CA LEU A 396 -2.80 15.85 9.62
C LEU A 396 -2.41 14.70 8.69
N THR A 397 -1.32 14.00 9.00
CA THR A 397 -0.73 13.03 8.07
C THR A 397 -0.88 11.58 8.52
N CYS A 398 -0.94 11.32 9.83
CA CYS A 398 -0.94 9.96 10.37
C CYS A 398 -1.57 9.86 11.74
N VAL A 399 -2.15 8.68 12.04
CA VAL A 399 -2.58 8.27 13.37
C VAL A 399 -1.86 6.97 13.73
N LEU A 400 -1.13 6.99 14.84
CA LEU A 400 -0.29 5.89 15.31
C LEU A 400 -0.73 5.46 16.70
N ASN A 401 -0.58 4.19 17.02
CA ASN A 401 -0.59 3.74 18.41
C ASN A 401 0.57 4.41 19.16
N ALA A 402 0.31 5.12 20.24
CA ALA A 402 1.32 5.92 20.93
C ALA A 402 2.39 5.08 21.65
N ALA A 403 2.17 3.79 21.83
CA ALA A 403 3.15 2.90 22.45
C ALA A 403 4.15 2.30 21.46
N THR A 404 3.69 2.02 20.24
CA THR A 404 4.48 1.30 19.23
C THR A 404 4.89 2.18 18.06
N PHE A 405 4.26 3.32 17.87
CA PHE A 405 4.35 4.19 16.68
C PHE A 405 4.00 3.45 15.37
N LEU A 406 3.24 2.36 15.47
CA LEU A 406 2.70 1.67 14.31
C LEU A 406 1.31 2.19 13.95
N SER A 407 1.03 2.17 12.67
CA SER A 407 -0.23 2.59 12.10
C SER A 407 -1.21 1.41 12.10
N TRP A 408 -2.15 1.41 13.05
CA TRP A 408 -3.17 0.36 13.20
C TRP A 408 -4.56 0.98 13.24
N PRO A 409 -5.64 0.15 13.10
CA PRO A 409 -6.98 0.59 13.49
C PRO A 409 -6.95 1.11 14.93
N VAL A 410 -7.64 2.20 15.20
CA VAL A 410 -7.74 2.71 16.57
C VAL A 410 -8.75 1.90 17.39
N ALA A 411 -8.51 1.78 18.68
CA ALA A 411 -9.46 1.12 19.60
C ALA A 411 -10.04 2.13 20.62
N PRO A 412 -11.29 1.95 21.09
CA PRO A 412 -11.85 2.77 22.15
C PRO A 412 -10.93 2.83 23.37
N GLY A 413 -10.63 4.02 23.87
CA GLY A 413 -9.74 4.26 24.99
C GLY A 413 -8.24 4.18 24.69
N GLU A 414 -7.84 3.89 23.48
CA GLU A 414 -6.43 3.84 23.07
C GLU A 414 -5.76 5.21 23.19
N ILE A 415 -4.49 5.23 23.58
CA ILE A 415 -3.64 6.41 23.48
C ILE A 415 -3.01 6.41 22.10
N VAL A 416 -3.27 7.45 21.30
CA VAL A 416 -2.78 7.60 19.94
C VAL A 416 -1.85 8.80 19.82
N ALA A 417 -0.91 8.72 18.86
CA ALA A 417 -0.09 9.83 18.42
C ALA A 417 -0.56 10.26 17.02
N LEU A 418 -1.06 11.48 16.91
CA LEU A 418 -1.41 12.12 15.65
C LEU A 418 -0.19 12.88 15.15
N MET A 419 0.26 12.60 13.95
CA MET A 419 1.45 13.21 13.34
C MET A 419 1.06 14.16 12.22
N GLY A 420 1.82 15.22 12.04
CA GLY A 420 1.55 16.21 11.00
C GLY A 420 2.49 17.41 11.06
N THR A 421 2.07 18.53 10.50
CA THR A 421 2.78 19.82 10.60
C THR A 421 1.78 20.93 10.88
N GLY A 422 2.14 21.90 11.71
CA GLY A 422 1.23 22.98 12.08
C GLY A 422 0.08 22.54 12.99
N LEU A 423 0.16 21.34 13.60
CA LEU A 423 -0.93 20.77 14.40
C LEU A 423 -1.14 21.51 15.74
N GLY A 424 -0.12 22.27 16.20
CA GLY A 424 -0.14 22.90 17.50
C GLY A 424 0.99 23.92 17.68
N PRO A 425 1.26 24.32 18.93
CA PRO A 425 2.34 25.27 19.24
C PRO A 425 3.72 24.65 18.92
N ALA A 426 4.67 25.52 18.51
CA ALA A 426 6.04 25.10 18.20
C ALA A 426 6.73 24.41 19.38
N GLN A 427 6.50 24.90 20.60
CA GLN A 427 6.95 24.26 21.82
C GLN A 427 5.87 23.31 22.36
N GLY A 428 6.27 22.07 22.63
CA GLY A 428 5.37 21.06 23.17
C GLY A 428 4.79 21.44 24.55
N ILE A 429 3.52 21.12 24.74
CA ILE A 429 2.79 21.37 25.97
C ILE A 429 2.19 20.07 26.48
N GLU A 430 2.60 19.66 27.67
CA GLU A 430 2.01 18.54 28.40
C GLU A 430 0.76 19.02 29.17
N SER A 431 -0.33 18.30 29.04
CA SER A 431 -1.52 18.53 29.84
C SER A 431 -1.56 17.60 31.06
N GLN A 432 -2.34 17.98 32.05
CA GLN A 432 -2.43 17.23 33.29
C GLN A 432 -3.88 16.99 33.68
N ALA A 433 -4.14 15.82 34.27
CA ALA A 433 -5.40 15.48 34.90
C ALA A 433 -5.21 15.34 36.41
N THR A 434 -6.31 15.45 37.14
CA THR A 434 -6.39 15.15 38.54
C THR A 434 -7.51 14.15 38.81
N PRO A 435 -7.61 13.49 39.97
CA PRO A 435 -8.72 12.59 40.28
C PRO A 435 -10.13 13.23 40.19
N ARG A 436 -10.19 14.56 40.09
CA ARG A 436 -11.46 15.31 39.99
C ARG A 436 -11.62 16.08 38.68
N SER A 437 -10.60 16.10 37.83
CA SER A 437 -10.61 16.79 36.55
C SER A 437 -9.91 15.92 35.51
N PRO A 438 -10.64 15.43 34.51
CA PRO A 438 -10.05 14.63 33.41
C PRO A 438 -9.05 15.45 32.61
N PHE A 439 -8.29 14.79 31.74
CA PHE A 439 -7.48 15.47 30.73
C PHE A 439 -8.37 16.38 29.87
N PRO A 440 -7.91 17.61 29.58
CA PRO A 440 -8.68 18.56 28.81
C PRO A 440 -8.84 18.11 27.35
N VAL A 441 -9.98 18.45 26.74
CA VAL A 441 -10.25 18.22 25.32
C VAL A 441 -9.78 19.37 24.41
N GLN A 442 -9.23 20.42 25.01
CA GLN A 442 -8.62 21.54 24.31
C GLN A 442 -7.39 22.04 25.08
N VAL A 443 -6.24 22.18 24.39
CA VAL A 443 -4.97 22.66 24.97
C VAL A 443 -4.35 23.66 24.02
N SER A 444 -4.07 24.87 24.48
CA SER A 444 -3.43 25.95 23.69
C SER A 444 -4.03 26.16 22.31
N GLY A 445 -5.36 26.10 22.20
CA GLY A 445 -6.06 26.27 20.93
C GLY A 445 -6.10 25.03 20.02
N VAL A 446 -5.51 23.90 20.45
CA VAL A 446 -5.57 22.61 19.77
C VAL A 446 -6.77 21.81 20.26
N GLN A 447 -7.52 21.22 19.36
CA GLN A 447 -8.59 20.26 19.62
C GLN A 447 -8.49 19.10 18.61
N VAL A 448 -8.73 17.89 19.08
CA VAL A 448 -8.86 16.67 18.24
C VAL A 448 -10.29 16.15 18.38
N THR A 449 -10.89 15.75 17.27
CA THR A 449 -12.22 15.14 17.28
C THR A 449 -12.23 13.81 16.52
N PHE A 450 -13.05 12.87 17.02
CA PHE A 450 -13.40 11.60 16.39
C PHE A 450 -14.90 11.63 16.12
N ASP A 451 -15.33 11.65 14.84
CA ASP A 451 -16.74 11.86 14.44
C ASP A 451 -17.39 13.08 15.13
N GLY A 452 -16.61 14.16 15.29
CA GLY A 452 -17.03 15.36 16.01
C GLY A 452 -16.99 15.26 17.54
N THR A 453 -16.74 14.10 18.13
CA THR A 453 -16.56 13.93 19.60
C THR A 453 -15.15 14.40 19.99
N PRO A 454 -15.01 15.41 20.88
CA PRO A 454 -13.71 15.88 21.33
C PRO A 454 -12.95 14.83 22.13
N ALA A 455 -11.67 14.63 21.79
CA ALA A 455 -10.76 13.69 22.46
C ALA A 455 -9.92 14.38 23.54
N PRO A 456 -9.70 13.75 24.71
CA PRO A 456 -8.78 14.25 25.72
C PRO A 456 -7.33 14.29 25.19
N LEU A 457 -6.60 15.37 25.48
CA LEU A 457 -5.26 15.61 25.01
C LEU A 457 -4.24 15.42 26.12
N LEU A 458 -3.19 14.64 25.86
CA LEU A 458 -2.09 14.38 26.79
C LEU A 458 -0.89 15.30 26.48
N TRP A 459 -0.64 15.54 25.18
CA TRP A 459 0.46 16.33 24.67
C TRP A 459 0.06 17.01 23.37
N VAL A 460 0.48 18.27 23.17
CA VAL A 460 0.27 19.00 21.93
C VAL A 460 1.53 19.72 21.49
N GLN A 461 1.89 19.56 20.23
CA GLN A 461 3.02 20.25 19.57
C GLN A 461 2.73 20.40 18.08
N ASP A 462 3.52 21.22 17.40
CA ASP A 462 3.46 21.47 15.96
C ASP A 462 3.43 20.19 15.11
N SER A 463 4.24 19.19 15.47
CA SER A 463 4.42 17.94 14.70
C SER A 463 3.72 16.72 15.29
N GLN A 464 3.25 16.78 16.54
CA GLN A 464 2.68 15.62 17.24
C GLN A 464 1.63 16.03 18.28
N ILE A 465 0.53 15.30 18.31
CA ILE A 465 -0.48 15.37 19.38
C ILE A 465 -0.68 13.96 19.94
N ASN A 466 -0.63 13.80 21.28
CA ASN A 466 -1.05 12.56 21.90
C ASN A 466 -2.45 12.76 22.48
N ALA A 467 -3.39 11.92 22.05
CA ALA A 467 -4.80 11.99 22.42
C ALA A 467 -5.32 10.61 22.87
N ILE A 468 -6.46 10.62 23.54
CA ILE A 468 -7.16 9.40 23.92
C ILE A 468 -8.37 9.24 23.01
N VAL A 469 -8.48 8.09 22.37
CA VAL A 469 -9.61 7.73 21.52
C VAL A 469 -10.88 7.65 22.40
N PRO A 470 -11.98 8.35 22.06
CA PRO A 470 -13.21 8.32 22.84
C PRO A 470 -13.77 6.89 22.99
N TRP A 471 -14.24 6.56 24.19
CA TRP A 471 -14.83 5.24 24.48
C TRP A 471 -16.10 4.93 23.69
N ALA A 472 -16.76 5.98 23.16
CA ALA A 472 -18.02 5.85 22.43
C ALA A 472 -17.87 5.32 21.00
N LEU A 473 -16.66 5.18 20.46
CA LEU A 473 -16.46 4.66 19.11
C LEU A 473 -16.90 3.19 19.00
N THR A 474 -17.50 2.86 17.85
CA THR A 474 -18.02 1.51 17.59
C THR A 474 -17.00 0.69 16.80
N PRO A 475 -16.49 -0.44 17.34
CA PRO A 475 -15.62 -1.35 16.59
C PRO A 475 -16.28 -1.90 15.34
N GLY A 476 -15.48 -2.09 14.27
CA GLY A 476 -15.94 -2.57 12.98
C GLY A 476 -16.49 -1.47 12.06
N THR A 477 -16.38 -0.19 12.48
CA THR A 477 -16.72 0.98 11.68
C THR A 477 -15.47 1.81 11.36
N ASN A 478 -15.63 2.89 10.60
CA ASN A 478 -14.61 3.93 10.47
C ASN A 478 -15.01 5.16 11.29
N THR A 479 -14.02 5.94 11.69
CA THR A 479 -14.18 7.24 12.34
C THR A 479 -13.46 8.33 11.55
N LEU A 480 -14.00 9.54 11.57
CA LEU A 480 -13.40 10.71 10.94
C LEU A 480 -12.60 11.48 12.00
N ILE A 481 -11.28 11.49 11.87
CA ILE A 481 -10.35 12.15 12.80
C ILE A 481 -9.92 13.48 12.24
N CYS A 482 -10.20 14.56 12.96
CA CYS A 482 -9.82 15.92 12.58
C CYS A 482 -9.07 16.61 13.73
N VAL A 483 -8.15 17.49 13.36
CA VAL A 483 -7.45 18.38 14.28
C VAL A 483 -7.81 19.83 13.94
N SER A 484 -7.99 20.68 14.93
CA SER A 484 -8.07 22.13 14.76
C SER A 484 -7.06 22.84 15.65
N PHE A 485 -6.40 23.87 15.12
CA PHE A 485 -5.48 24.71 15.84
C PHE A 485 -5.72 26.18 15.49
N GLY A 486 -5.87 27.02 16.52
CA GLY A 486 -6.13 28.45 16.33
C GLY A 486 -7.40 28.75 15.52
N GLY A 487 -8.40 27.86 15.52
CA GLY A 487 -9.62 27.98 14.74
C GLY A 487 -9.54 27.48 13.28
N THR A 488 -8.37 27.01 12.85
CA THR A 488 -8.16 26.39 11.54
C THR A 488 -8.21 24.87 11.68
N GLN A 489 -9.05 24.21 10.87
CA GLN A 489 -9.16 22.77 10.85
C GLN A 489 -8.20 22.17 9.80
N THR A 490 -7.61 21.01 10.14
CA THR A 490 -6.81 20.20 9.22
C THR A 490 -7.69 19.51 8.17
N ASN A 491 -7.04 18.84 7.20
CA ASN A 491 -7.67 17.69 6.54
C ASN A 491 -8.06 16.67 7.60
N CYS A 492 -9.18 15.99 7.41
CA CYS A 492 -9.59 14.89 8.27
C CYS A 492 -9.15 13.55 7.67
N LEU A 493 -8.80 12.59 8.53
CA LEU A 493 -8.47 11.23 8.12
C LEU A 493 -9.62 10.28 8.48
N THR A 494 -10.06 9.49 7.51
CA THR A 494 -10.96 8.35 7.78
C THR A 494 -10.12 7.18 8.27
N TRP A 495 -10.41 6.66 9.47
CA TRP A 495 -9.60 5.66 10.14
C TRP A 495 -10.44 4.51 10.67
N PRO A 496 -10.02 3.23 10.49
CA PRO A 496 -10.80 2.08 10.97
C PRO A 496 -10.76 2.00 12.50
N VAL A 497 -11.86 1.51 13.08
CA VAL A 497 -12.02 1.27 14.51
C VAL A 497 -12.06 -0.23 14.77
N ALA A 498 -11.12 -0.74 15.58
CA ALA A 498 -11.08 -2.13 16.05
C ALA A 498 -11.57 -2.25 17.49
N GLN A 499 -11.88 -3.46 17.92
CA GLN A 499 -12.19 -3.73 19.32
C GLN A 499 -10.97 -3.54 20.22
N THR A 500 -9.79 -3.92 19.71
CA THR A 500 -8.49 -3.81 20.38
C THR A 500 -7.41 -3.46 19.36
N ALA A 501 -6.43 -2.67 19.80
CA ALA A 501 -5.22 -2.30 19.05
C ALA A 501 -4.02 -2.28 20.01
N PRO A 502 -3.58 -3.45 20.51
CA PRO A 502 -2.65 -3.52 21.64
C PRO A 502 -1.24 -3.05 21.28
N GLY A 503 -0.68 -2.15 22.06
CA GLY A 503 0.71 -1.73 21.98
C GLY A 503 1.35 -1.62 23.36
N VAL A 504 2.55 -2.19 23.51
CA VAL A 504 3.35 -2.08 24.74
C VAL A 504 4.28 -0.88 24.61
N PHE A 505 4.29 -0.01 25.63
CA PHE A 505 5.22 1.11 25.69
C PHE A 505 6.65 0.60 25.84
N THR A 506 7.56 1.09 25.02
CA THR A 506 8.96 0.72 25.00
C THR A 506 9.86 1.91 25.39
N VAL A 507 11.08 1.62 25.84
CA VAL A 507 12.08 2.65 26.20
C VAL A 507 12.99 2.99 25.02
N ASP A 508 13.14 2.08 24.06
CA ASP A 508 14.09 2.18 22.95
C ASP A 508 13.51 1.62 21.62
N GLY A 509 12.22 1.40 21.56
CA GLY A 509 11.53 0.78 20.41
C GLY A 509 11.50 -0.76 20.43
N THR A 510 12.25 -1.39 21.34
CA THR A 510 12.35 -2.85 21.47
C THR A 510 12.02 -3.32 22.89
N HIS A 511 12.67 -2.75 23.90
CA HIS A 511 12.48 -3.16 25.30
C HIS A 511 11.30 -2.43 25.93
N ALA A 512 10.44 -3.19 26.58
CA ALA A 512 9.29 -2.62 27.27
C ALA A 512 9.68 -1.64 28.37
N ALA A 513 8.89 -0.60 28.54
CA ALA A 513 8.91 0.23 29.74
C ALA A 513 8.36 -0.60 30.91
N ALA A 514 9.24 -1.33 31.57
CA ALA A 514 8.90 -2.35 32.57
C ALA A 514 9.42 -2.01 33.97
N VAL A 515 8.71 -2.56 34.96
CA VAL A 515 9.11 -2.51 36.38
C VAL A 515 9.34 -3.94 36.87
N ASN A 516 10.48 -4.15 37.51
CA ASN A 516 10.87 -5.42 38.11
C ASN A 516 9.99 -5.72 39.35
N GLN A 517 10.03 -6.95 39.83
CA GLN A 517 9.23 -7.40 40.97
C GLN A 517 9.52 -6.61 42.27
N ASP A 518 10.70 -6.07 42.44
CA ASP A 518 11.10 -5.23 43.56
C ASP A 518 10.68 -3.76 43.45
N GLY A 519 9.99 -3.40 42.36
CA GLY A 519 9.55 -2.04 42.04
C GLY A 519 10.60 -1.16 41.35
N SER A 520 11.78 -1.68 41.07
CA SER A 520 12.82 -0.96 40.33
C SER A 520 12.54 -0.97 38.82
N ILE A 521 13.08 0.02 38.09
CA ILE A 521 12.94 0.09 36.63
C ILE A 521 13.81 -1.00 35.97
N ASN A 522 13.20 -1.79 35.08
CA ASN A 522 13.92 -2.76 34.26
C ASN A 522 14.81 -2.05 33.22
N SER A 523 16.05 -2.45 33.15
CA SER A 523 17.03 -1.86 32.22
C SER A 523 18.21 -2.82 31.99
N ALA A 524 19.08 -2.54 31.03
CA ALA A 524 20.31 -3.29 30.79
C ALA A 524 21.24 -3.36 32.03
N THR A 525 21.22 -2.33 32.88
CA THR A 525 22.01 -2.27 34.13
C THR A 525 21.24 -2.79 35.35
N ASN A 526 19.96 -3.05 35.21
CA ASN A 526 19.08 -3.59 36.25
C ASN A 526 18.09 -4.59 35.65
N PRO A 527 18.57 -5.73 35.12
CA PRO A 527 17.74 -6.73 34.46
C PRO A 527 16.92 -7.52 35.48
N ALA A 528 15.76 -8.03 35.04
CA ALA A 528 14.90 -8.88 35.84
C ALA A 528 15.48 -10.29 36.01
N ALA A 529 15.26 -10.91 37.16
CA ALA A 529 15.66 -12.30 37.40
C ALA A 529 14.70 -13.29 36.68
N PRO A 530 15.21 -14.40 36.10
CA PRO A 530 14.37 -15.47 35.59
C PRO A 530 13.36 -15.95 36.64
N GLY A 531 12.10 -16.15 36.25
CA GLY A 531 11.03 -16.56 37.16
C GLY A 531 10.42 -15.44 38.01
N SER A 532 10.96 -14.21 37.99
CA SER A 532 10.37 -13.07 38.66
C SER A 532 9.17 -12.52 37.87
N ILE A 533 8.35 -11.72 38.55
CA ILE A 533 7.23 -11.01 37.91
C ILE A 533 7.72 -9.66 37.40
N VAL A 534 7.36 -9.31 36.19
CA VAL A 534 7.54 -7.97 35.62
C VAL A 534 6.18 -7.33 35.35
N SER A 535 6.12 -5.99 35.49
CA SER A 535 4.98 -5.19 35.12
C SER A 535 5.32 -4.38 33.87
N VAL A 536 4.54 -4.53 32.80
CA VAL A 536 4.64 -3.69 31.59
C VAL A 536 3.40 -2.85 31.41
N TYR A 537 3.55 -1.76 30.67
CA TYR A 537 2.45 -0.84 30.40
C TYR A 537 2.10 -0.86 28.91
N ALA A 538 0.78 -0.81 28.63
CA ALA A 538 0.24 -0.92 27.28
C ALA A 538 -0.95 0.01 27.08
N THR A 539 -1.33 0.20 25.82
CA THR A 539 -2.60 0.84 25.45
C THR A 539 -3.34 0.00 24.41
N GLY A 540 -4.60 0.36 24.09
CA GLY A 540 -5.37 -0.31 23.05
C GLY A 540 -5.93 -1.68 23.44
N LEU A 541 -6.06 -2.01 24.72
CA LEU A 541 -6.62 -3.28 25.18
C LEU A 541 -8.16 -3.34 25.10
N GLY A 542 -8.80 -2.29 24.56
CA GLY A 542 -10.25 -2.23 24.38
C GLY A 542 -11.02 -1.84 25.65
N PRO A 543 -12.36 -2.04 25.66
CA PRO A 543 -13.25 -1.51 26.69
C PRO A 543 -12.98 -2.07 28.08
N ILE A 544 -13.30 -1.27 29.10
CA ILE A 544 -13.15 -1.59 30.52
C ILE A 544 -14.49 -1.54 31.25
N SER A 545 -14.65 -2.31 32.33
CA SER A 545 -15.87 -2.39 33.14
C SER A 545 -15.55 -2.26 34.65
N PRO A 546 -16.20 -1.39 35.38
CA PRO A 546 -17.18 -0.40 34.89
C PRO A 546 -16.54 0.63 33.96
N ALA A 547 -17.35 1.14 33.01
CA ALA A 547 -16.93 2.16 32.07
C ALA A 547 -16.40 3.40 32.80
N GLN A 548 -15.34 3.99 32.25
CA GLN A 548 -14.75 5.23 32.76
C GLN A 548 -15.03 6.38 31.79
N GLY A 549 -15.01 7.61 32.27
CA GLY A 549 -15.11 8.78 31.40
C GLY A 549 -13.81 8.99 30.59
N ASP A 550 -13.95 9.59 29.42
CA ASP A 550 -12.82 9.96 28.58
C ASP A 550 -11.83 10.84 29.35
N GLY A 551 -10.54 10.47 29.31
CA GLY A 551 -9.46 11.24 29.95
C GLY A 551 -9.43 11.20 31.48
N THR A 552 -10.25 10.39 32.15
CA THR A 552 -10.21 10.26 33.63
C THR A 552 -9.00 9.45 34.08
N LEU A 553 -8.51 9.77 35.30
CA LEU A 553 -7.54 8.93 35.99
C LEU A 553 -8.23 7.76 36.68
N VAL A 554 -7.64 6.58 36.57
CA VAL A 554 -8.18 5.36 37.17
C VAL A 554 -7.94 5.34 38.69
N GLY A 555 -9.00 5.26 39.47
CA GLY A 555 -8.97 5.10 40.93
C GLY A 555 -9.30 3.69 41.37
N PHE A 556 -9.28 3.44 42.70
CA PHE A 556 -9.74 2.19 43.27
C PHE A 556 -11.26 2.24 43.59
N PRO A 557 -12.01 1.11 43.44
CA PRO A 557 -11.51 -0.17 42.89
C PRO A 557 -11.21 -0.09 41.41
N LEU A 558 -10.17 -0.83 40.94
CA LEU A 558 -9.78 -0.84 39.54
C LEU A 558 -10.88 -1.46 38.69
N PRO A 559 -11.22 -0.87 37.51
CA PRO A 559 -12.02 -1.54 36.50
C PRO A 559 -11.26 -2.73 35.90
N SER A 560 -11.98 -3.62 35.24
CA SER A 560 -11.39 -4.77 34.55
C SER A 560 -11.47 -4.59 33.03
N ASN A 561 -10.52 -5.13 32.29
CA ASN A 561 -10.64 -5.24 30.83
C ASN A 561 -11.77 -6.19 30.47
N VAL A 562 -12.62 -5.79 29.54
CA VAL A 562 -13.70 -6.64 28.99
C VAL A 562 -13.09 -7.72 28.11
N VAL A 563 -12.05 -7.38 27.36
CA VAL A 563 -11.30 -8.32 26.52
C VAL A 563 -10.15 -8.89 27.33
N GLN A 564 -10.06 -10.22 27.39
CA GLN A 564 -9.00 -10.90 28.14
C GLN A 564 -7.70 -10.84 27.32
N ALA A 565 -6.62 -10.41 27.95
CA ALA A 565 -5.28 -10.41 27.35
C ALA A 565 -4.40 -11.45 28.06
N GLY A 566 -3.59 -12.15 27.26
CA GLY A 566 -2.53 -13.04 27.72
C GLY A 566 -1.17 -12.50 27.28
N VAL A 567 -0.10 -13.14 27.75
CA VAL A 567 1.27 -12.90 27.26
C VAL A 567 1.83 -14.19 26.69
N VAL A 568 2.44 -14.12 25.53
CA VAL A 568 3.09 -15.24 24.83
C VAL A 568 4.56 -14.91 24.65
N ALA A 569 5.42 -15.81 25.10
CA ALA A 569 6.87 -15.77 24.84
C ALA A 569 7.17 -16.37 23.47
N GLU A 570 8.13 -15.82 22.76
CA GLU A 570 8.63 -16.28 21.48
C GLU A 570 10.10 -16.65 21.58
N GLN A 571 10.50 -17.75 20.93
CA GLN A 571 11.90 -18.14 20.78
C GLN A 571 12.15 -18.66 19.38
N PHE A 572 13.21 -18.15 18.73
CA PHE A 572 13.71 -18.69 17.48
C PHE A 572 14.46 -20.00 17.73
N VAL A 573 14.06 -21.06 17.03
CA VAL A 573 14.67 -22.39 17.19
C VAL A 573 15.13 -22.96 15.86
N ILE A 574 16.28 -23.62 15.89
CA ILE A 574 16.78 -24.42 14.79
C ILE A 574 16.56 -25.89 15.17
N THR A 575 15.67 -26.58 14.46
CA THR A 575 15.47 -28.01 14.67
C THR A 575 16.55 -28.79 13.92
N PRO A 576 17.26 -29.75 14.56
CA PRO A 576 18.41 -30.42 13.94
C PRO A 576 18.04 -31.44 12.85
N PHE A 577 16.77 -31.96 12.82
CA PHE A 577 16.38 -32.96 11.82
C PHE A 577 14.86 -33.06 11.58
N PRO A 578 14.37 -32.87 10.34
CA PRO A 578 15.04 -32.15 9.26
C PRO A 578 15.31 -30.71 9.68
N PRO A 579 16.40 -30.08 9.27
CA PRO A 579 16.72 -28.73 9.69
C PRO A 579 15.64 -27.78 9.22
N SER A 580 14.88 -27.22 10.15
CA SER A 580 13.91 -26.18 9.91
C SER A 580 14.18 -25.01 10.84
N LEU A 581 14.13 -23.81 10.26
CA LEU A 581 14.17 -22.56 11.01
C LEU A 581 12.73 -22.19 11.33
N GLY A 582 12.46 -21.83 12.58
CA GLY A 582 11.11 -21.41 12.96
C GLY A 582 11.06 -20.80 14.35
N TYR A 583 9.92 -20.15 14.63
CA TYR A 583 9.64 -19.61 15.95
C TYR A 583 8.76 -20.58 16.75
N ARG A 584 9.03 -20.70 18.04
CA ARG A 584 8.16 -21.35 19.00
C ARG A 584 7.50 -20.30 19.88
N PHE A 585 6.25 -20.54 20.20
CA PHE A 585 5.43 -19.67 21.03
C PHE A 585 4.92 -20.47 22.23
N ALA A 586 4.99 -19.88 23.42
CA ALA A 586 4.44 -20.48 24.62
C ALA A 586 3.80 -19.40 25.51
N PRO A 587 2.59 -19.66 26.06
CA PRO A 587 1.98 -18.74 27.01
C PRO A 587 2.83 -18.68 28.30
N VAL A 588 2.94 -17.48 28.86
CA VAL A 588 3.55 -17.27 30.17
C VAL A 588 2.48 -16.93 31.21
N PRO A 589 2.68 -17.27 32.50
CA PRO A 589 1.71 -16.97 33.56
C PRO A 589 1.50 -15.47 33.70
N VAL A 590 0.25 -15.01 33.54
CA VAL A 590 -0.17 -13.63 33.76
C VAL A 590 -0.86 -13.54 35.11
N THR A 591 -0.41 -12.62 35.95
CA THR A 591 -0.92 -12.45 37.32
C THR A 591 -1.87 -11.26 37.45
N PHE A 592 -1.79 -10.30 36.51
CA PHE A 592 -2.68 -9.15 36.45
C PHE A 592 -2.77 -8.61 35.01
N VAL A 593 -3.98 -8.25 34.58
CA VAL A 593 -4.26 -7.42 33.41
C VAL A 593 -5.39 -6.46 33.79
N GLY A 594 -5.14 -5.18 33.66
CA GLY A 594 -6.16 -4.18 33.97
C GLY A 594 -5.66 -2.75 33.74
N PRO A 595 -6.55 -1.76 33.83
CA PRO A 595 -6.17 -0.37 33.83
C PRO A 595 -5.16 -0.07 34.93
N ALA A 596 -4.14 0.72 34.57
CA ALA A 596 -3.07 1.09 35.50
C ALA A 596 -3.58 2.12 36.52
N ALA A 597 -3.41 1.82 37.81
CA ALA A 597 -3.84 2.72 38.90
C ALA A 597 -3.18 4.09 38.78
N TYR A 598 -3.97 5.16 38.96
CA TYR A 598 -3.54 6.56 38.89
C TYR A 598 -3.03 7.03 37.53
N LEU A 599 -3.09 6.18 36.50
CA LEU A 599 -2.87 6.59 35.13
C LEU A 599 -4.21 6.85 34.42
N VAL A 600 -4.15 7.41 33.23
CA VAL A 600 -5.35 7.67 32.43
C VAL A 600 -6.03 6.36 32.02
N ALA A 601 -7.35 6.38 31.95
CA ALA A 601 -8.18 5.22 31.62
C ALA A 601 -8.02 4.75 30.15
N GLY A 602 -6.85 4.60 29.67
CA GLY A 602 -6.40 4.13 28.34
C GLY A 602 -5.05 3.47 28.47
N ALA A 603 -4.40 3.66 29.63
CA ALA A 603 -3.17 2.98 30.00
C ALA A 603 -3.50 1.74 30.84
N SER A 604 -3.04 0.59 30.38
CA SER A 604 -3.20 -0.71 31.05
C SER A 604 -1.86 -1.19 31.60
N GLN A 605 -1.92 -1.95 32.70
CA GLN A 605 -0.79 -2.65 33.29
C GLN A 605 -0.98 -4.15 33.13
N ILE A 606 0.08 -4.84 32.76
CA ILE A 606 0.13 -6.30 32.62
C ILE A 606 1.29 -6.81 33.46
N ASN A 607 0.98 -7.71 34.41
CA ASN A 607 1.99 -8.36 35.23
C ASN A 607 2.08 -9.82 34.81
N PHE A 608 3.26 -10.28 34.44
CA PHE A 608 3.49 -11.67 34.05
C PHE A 608 4.82 -12.19 34.60
N GLN A 609 4.89 -13.51 34.72
CA GLN A 609 6.07 -14.19 35.24
C GLN A 609 7.03 -14.51 34.10
N LEU A 610 8.29 -14.12 34.24
CA LEU A 610 9.35 -14.44 33.28
C LEU A 610 9.64 -15.95 33.28
N PRO A 611 10.03 -16.53 32.15
CA PRO A 611 10.46 -17.93 32.08
C PRO A 611 11.66 -18.24 32.98
N THR A 612 11.80 -19.52 33.34
CA THR A 612 12.95 -20.10 34.07
C THR A 612 13.67 -21.09 33.18
N ALA A 613 14.84 -21.56 33.58
CA ALA A 613 15.58 -22.60 32.85
C ALA A 613 14.76 -23.90 32.62
N ASN A 614 13.71 -24.15 33.42
CA ASN A 614 12.83 -25.32 33.31
C ASN A 614 11.53 -24.99 32.50
N SER A 615 11.39 -23.80 31.98
CA SER A 615 10.24 -23.42 31.16
C SER A 615 10.30 -24.03 29.77
N THR A 616 9.16 -24.07 29.06
CA THR A 616 9.06 -24.55 27.68
C THR A 616 9.94 -23.73 26.73
N LEU A 617 10.05 -22.43 26.99
CA LEU A 617 10.94 -21.48 26.31
C LEU A 617 11.76 -20.76 27.39
N PRO A 618 12.93 -21.29 27.78
CA PRO A 618 13.71 -20.75 28.91
C PRO A 618 14.40 -19.42 28.61
N ASP A 619 14.65 -19.14 27.33
CA ASP A 619 15.37 -17.96 26.85
C ASP A 619 14.63 -17.36 25.64
N PRO A 620 13.52 -16.65 25.87
CA PRO A 620 12.73 -16.11 24.79
C PRO A 620 13.38 -14.89 24.14
N ASP A 621 13.31 -14.81 22.81
CA ASP A 621 13.77 -13.66 22.03
C ASP A 621 12.84 -12.45 22.19
N GLY A 622 11.59 -12.69 22.61
CA GLY A 622 10.62 -11.63 22.83
C GLY A 622 9.28 -12.12 23.39
N TYR A 623 8.38 -11.16 23.58
CA TYR A 623 7.05 -11.35 24.12
C TYR A 623 6.01 -10.62 23.28
N TYR A 624 4.77 -11.12 23.29
CA TYR A 624 3.60 -10.49 22.69
C TYR A 624 2.45 -10.43 23.68
N LEU A 625 1.66 -9.36 23.64
CA LEU A 625 0.32 -9.40 24.21
C LEU A 625 -0.61 -10.13 23.23
N ASN A 626 -1.25 -11.17 23.70
CA ASN A 626 -2.17 -12.00 22.93
C ASN A 626 -3.61 -11.72 23.37
N LEU A 627 -4.43 -11.21 22.46
CA LEU A 627 -5.87 -10.97 22.64
C LEU A 627 -6.65 -11.86 21.66
N PRO A 628 -7.94 -12.11 21.86
CA PRO A 628 -8.71 -13.06 21.05
C PRO A 628 -8.66 -12.82 19.53
N SER A 629 -8.51 -11.58 19.08
CA SER A 629 -8.50 -11.20 17.67
C SER A 629 -7.24 -10.48 17.20
N THR A 630 -6.32 -10.13 18.14
CA THR A 630 -5.14 -9.32 17.82
C THR A 630 -3.96 -9.69 18.71
N MET A 631 -2.74 -9.47 18.20
CA MET A 631 -1.51 -9.54 18.99
C MET A 631 -0.81 -8.17 18.93
N SER A 632 -0.07 -7.81 20.01
CA SER A 632 0.81 -6.65 19.97
C SER A 632 2.02 -6.92 19.05
N PRO A 633 2.79 -5.88 18.66
CA PRO A 633 4.17 -6.06 18.25
C PRO A 633 4.99 -6.79 19.32
N ASN A 634 6.09 -7.42 18.87
CA ASN A 634 7.08 -8.02 19.77
C ASN A 634 7.71 -6.95 20.68
N PHE A 635 7.97 -7.30 21.91
CA PHE A 635 8.74 -6.49 22.85
C PHE A 635 9.67 -7.38 23.66
N ALA A 636 10.80 -6.83 24.09
CA ALA A 636 11.78 -7.52 24.92
C ALA A 636 11.72 -7.04 26.37
N ILE A 637 12.26 -7.85 27.28
CA ILE A 637 12.49 -7.53 28.69
C ILE A 637 13.99 -7.76 28.97
N TYR A 638 14.65 -6.83 29.62
CA TYR A 638 16.02 -7.09 30.08
C TYR A 638 16.01 -8.16 31.18
N MET A 639 16.62 -9.30 30.89
CA MET A 639 16.72 -10.43 31.81
C MET A 639 18.18 -10.73 32.16
N VAL A 640 18.41 -11.23 33.40
CA VAL A 640 19.74 -11.70 33.80
C VAL A 640 20.14 -12.91 32.97
N GLY A 641 21.29 -12.81 32.26
CA GLY A 641 21.84 -13.90 31.44
C GLY A 641 21.54 -13.81 29.96
N GLN A 642 20.85 -12.75 29.51
CA GLN A 642 20.68 -12.41 28.08
C GLN A 642 21.75 -11.43 27.61
#